data_991dc46a0cd6714165d5deabb9088d98
#
_entry.id   991dc46a0cd6714165d5deabb9088d98
#
_cell.length_a   1.000
_cell.length_b   1.000
_cell.length_c   1.000
_cell.angle_alpha   90.00
_cell.angle_beta   90.00
_cell.angle_gamma   90.00
#
_symmetry.space_group_name_H-M   'P 1'
#
loop_
_entity.id
_entity.type
_entity.pdbx_description
1 polymer ?
#
loop_
_entity_poly.entity_id
_entity_poly.type
_entity_poly.pdbx_seq_one_letter_code
_entity_poly.pdbx_strand_id
1 'polypeptide(L)'
;MQKKSGIQHMMLGRPAISALALMGGLAMVAPAWGQTGATDAAENTAADIIVTGVRGKARSVTDSPTPVDVISGKELAQGGRANLYQDLQMQIPSFNQPAKAGAGTSSAVLTGGLRGLNPDHTLVLVNGLRWHHTALINVGNQVYNGSVPVDLGMIPTTSIERIEVLREGAAAQYGSDAVAGVINVILKDTQGGSISAQYGQNMDRSDGELLIVRGNYGFKYSDTGSLNLYFSAQKQNASDRSYPVAGTVQLYPRLPNGQPDPREATVDRQISKGFGAFPYKQFQIGYNAKDQIGDVEVFSFGTFNRRIQDIIYPPIIPNSAAALPELYPNFAYPVFQIRESDGQIALGARGTLSGWDWSLSTTAGQDNAPQYLYQSLNASLGPTSPTDFYLGTLRSREWVNSLDVTRKYDLPGGGSLQVSFGLQDRLENFRITEGDPASYALGSYVRPTGQAFAGVPLAGGAQYAPGFRPADAGSWNRNVVSGYGELGYEPNDRLFLGVAGRVEHFNDSSGTSVVGKVDGRYKLTDWLSLRGSFGNGFHAPSLVQQHYSNARITPSTAAATLGQVITNQILPVDNPAAIALGARPLRPEKSLDTSVGLTLNPSPDFSLTVDGYIVKVDNRIALSSILQGPAVNAILVANGLSPNLTGQYFTNALDTRTIGADVIATYRRRLGDLGTVRLTAALNLNHTKITRIGANPPELDALGAGYQLVDRVTQGYLTDAIPESKIALGASWNWDKLDFNLQGIRYGKFTAPGVNPSLDRFFPAKWITNVQVQYHITSQVSIAAGADNIFNVYPPANNIPLAQFGYNQYPRFSPFGFTGGSYYGRLQVDF
;
A
#
# COMPACT_ATOMS: atom_id res chain seq x y z
N MET A 1 52.42 -0.99 -12.56
CA MET A 1 51.75 -1.89 -13.51
C MET A 1 50.25 -1.53 -13.50
N GLN A 2 49.81 -0.85 -14.55
CA GLN A 2 48.43 -0.35 -14.73
C GLN A 2 47.51 -1.48 -15.13
N LYS A 3 46.30 -1.55 -14.54
CA LYS A 3 45.12 -2.07 -15.24
C LYS A 3 44.02 -1.04 -15.22
N LYS A 4 43.87 -0.37 -16.35
CA LYS A 4 42.69 0.42 -16.70
C LYS A 4 41.53 -0.54 -16.97
N SER A 5 40.39 -0.36 -16.27
CA SER A 5 39.11 -0.88 -16.72
C SER A 5 38.28 0.30 -17.22
N GLY A 6 38.22 0.43 -18.52
CA GLY A 6 37.33 1.37 -19.17
C GLY A 6 35.90 0.87 -19.16
N ILE A 7 34.97 1.63 -18.62
CA ILE A 7 33.53 1.44 -18.81
C ILE A 7 33.15 2.26 -20.04
N GLN A 8 32.93 1.55 -21.15
CA GLN A 8 32.37 2.11 -22.36
C GLN A 8 30.89 2.51 -22.12
N HIS A 9 30.58 3.74 -22.45
CA HIS A 9 29.20 4.18 -22.67
C HIS A 9 28.57 3.35 -23.80
N MET A 10 27.67 2.45 -23.45
CA MET A 10 26.86 1.73 -24.39
C MET A 10 25.55 2.51 -24.58
N MET A 11 25.48 3.30 -25.63
CA MET A 11 24.22 3.82 -26.17
C MET A 11 23.38 2.63 -26.63
N LEU A 12 22.29 2.34 -25.91
CA LEU A 12 21.34 1.28 -26.27
C LEU A 12 20.38 1.82 -27.33
N GLY A 13 20.68 1.45 -28.57
CA GLY A 13 19.73 1.50 -29.67
C GLY A 13 18.56 0.52 -29.41
N ARG A 14 17.39 0.91 -29.84
CA ARG A 14 16.09 0.26 -29.87
C ARG A 14 16.13 -1.30 -29.91
N PRO A 15 15.53 -2.01 -28.93
CA PRO A 15 15.15 -3.40 -29.10
C PRO A 15 13.62 -3.52 -29.03
N ALA A 16 12.91 -3.16 -30.08
CA ALA A 16 11.47 -3.42 -30.16
C ALA A 16 11.12 -4.72 -30.92
N ILE A 17 12.09 -5.48 -31.40
CA ILE A 17 11.86 -6.62 -32.30
C ILE A 17 12.28 -7.98 -31.70
N SER A 18 13.07 -8.01 -30.63
CA SER A 18 13.61 -9.28 -30.10
C SER A 18 12.69 -10.04 -29.15
N ALA A 19 11.61 -9.45 -28.68
CA ALA A 19 10.66 -10.12 -27.75
C ALA A 19 9.71 -11.09 -28.46
N LEU A 20 9.49 -10.95 -29.78
CA LEU A 20 8.64 -11.88 -30.55
C LEU A 20 9.37 -13.16 -30.96
N ALA A 21 10.67 -13.19 -30.97
CA ALA A 21 11.46 -14.34 -31.43
C ALA A 21 11.68 -15.42 -30.33
N LEU A 22 11.50 -15.09 -29.04
CA LEU A 22 11.66 -16.07 -27.96
C LEU A 22 10.40 -16.93 -27.71
N MET A 23 9.24 -16.57 -28.27
CA MET A 23 8.00 -17.36 -28.13
C MET A 23 7.82 -18.45 -29.20
N GLY A 24 8.63 -18.46 -30.26
CA GLY A 24 8.57 -19.48 -31.31
C GLY A 24 9.13 -20.86 -30.94
N GLY A 25 9.80 -21.00 -29.81
CA GLY A 25 10.51 -22.22 -29.41
C GLY A 25 9.83 -23.15 -28.40
N LEU A 26 8.69 -22.74 -27.84
CA LEU A 26 7.97 -23.49 -26.79
C LEU A 26 6.65 -24.15 -27.22
N ALA A 27 6.35 -24.13 -28.53
CA ALA A 27 5.14 -24.73 -29.08
C ALA A 27 5.39 -26.11 -29.66
N MET A 28 5.93 -27.05 -28.88
CA MET A 28 5.86 -28.48 -29.23
C MET A 28 5.70 -29.32 -27.97
N VAL A 29 4.61 -30.07 -28.04
CA VAL A 29 4.11 -31.16 -27.19
C VAL A 29 2.94 -30.74 -26.28
N ALA A 30 1.75 -30.68 -26.88
CA ALA A 30 0.50 -30.88 -26.15
C ALA A 30 -0.09 -32.24 -26.58
N PRO A 31 -0.40 -33.15 -25.65
CA PRO A 31 -1.21 -34.31 -25.98
C PRO A 31 -2.67 -33.85 -26.14
N ALA A 32 -3.29 -34.22 -27.27
CA ALA A 32 -4.69 -33.98 -27.56
C ALA A 32 -5.55 -34.83 -26.61
N TRP A 33 -6.24 -34.19 -25.67
CA TRP A 33 -7.31 -34.81 -24.89
C TRP A 33 -8.61 -34.06 -25.17
N GLY A 34 -9.65 -34.87 -25.42
CA GLY A 34 -10.90 -34.44 -25.97
C GLY A 34 -11.64 -33.42 -25.09
N GLN A 35 -12.22 -32.45 -25.77
CA GLN A 35 -13.20 -31.51 -25.23
C GLN A 35 -14.51 -32.17 -24.91
N THR A 36 -14.94 -32.15 -23.67
CA THR A 36 -16.34 -32.12 -23.32
C THR A 36 -16.72 -30.71 -22.98
N GLY A 37 -17.61 -30.13 -23.77
CA GLY A 37 -18.11 -28.77 -23.59
C GLY A 37 -18.76 -28.60 -22.21
N ALA A 38 -18.12 -27.85 -21.34
CA ALA A 38 -18.73 -27.33 -20.13
C ALA A 38 -19.61 -26.15 -20.51
N THR A 39 -20.88 -26.26 -20.24
CA THR A 39 -21.89 -25.26 -20.53
C THR A 39 -21.70 -24.00 -19.66
N ASP A 40 -21.80 -22.83 -20.29
CA ASP A 40 -21.72 -21.46 -19.70
C ASP A 40 -22.62 -21.21 -18.46
N ALA A 41 -23.41 -22.16 -18.03
CA ALA A 41 -24.29 -22.04 -16.88
C ALA A 41 -23.58 -22.16 -15.52
N ALA A 42 -22.37 -22.74 -15.46
CA ALA A 42 -21.63 -22.93 -14.20
C ALA A 42 -20.79 -21.74 -13.81
N GLU A 43 -20.40 -20.86 -14.76
CA GLU A 43 -19.61 -19.65 -14.48
C GLU A 43 -20.39 -18.55 -13.73
N ASN A 44 -21.72 -18.61 -13.73
CA ASN A 44 -22.57 -17.54 -13.19
C ASN A 44 -22.85 -17.65 -11.68
N THR A 45 -22.59 -18.77 -11.04
CA THR A 45 -22.93 -19.01 -9.62
C THR A 45 -21.70 -18.93 -8.69
N ALA A 46 -20.49 -19.13 -9.19
CA ALA A 46 -19.29 -19.09 -8.36
C ALA A 46 -18.84 -17.67 -7.98
N ALA A 47 -19.11 -16.66 -8.81
CA ALA A 47 -18.72 -15.28 -8.56
C ALA A 47 -19.53 -14.57 -7.47
N ASP A 48 -20.72 -15.06 -7.14
CA ASP A 48 -21.63 -14.44 -6.17
C ASP A 48 -21.54 -15.09 -4.77
N ILE A 49 -20.72 -16.12 -4.59
CA ILE A 49 -20.57 -16.83 -3.32
C ILE A 49 -19.40 -16.25 -2.53
N ILE A 50 -19.66 -15.76 -1.32
CA ILE A 50 -18.68 -15.19 -0.41
C ILE A 50 -18.44 -16.12 0.79
N VAL A 51 -17.21 -16.07 1.31
CA VAL A 51 -16.78 -16.74 2.54
C VAL A 51 -16.35 -15.76 3.62
N THR A 52 -16.23 -14.47 3.26
CA THR A 52 -15.79 -13.41 4.18
C THR A 52 -16.98 -12.80 4.93
N GLY A 53 -16.81 -12.51 6.21
CA GLY A 53 -17.83 -11.87 7.05
C GLY A 53 -18.87 -12.83 7.63
N VAL A 54 -18.83 -14.11 7.26
CA VAL A 54 -19.70 -15.14 7.81
C VAL A 54 -18.89 -16.43 7.98
N ARG A 55 -18.91 -16.99 9.16
CA ARG A 55 -18.32 -18.31 9.38
C ARG A 55 -19.36 -19.40 9.04
N GLY A 56 -18.88 -20.54 8.55
CA GLY A 56 -19.73 -21.66 8.12
C GLY A 56 -20.07 -21.67 6.64
N LYS A 57 -21.35 -21.86 6.26
CA LYS A 57 -21.72 -22.02 4.85
C LYS A 57 -21.58 -20.70 4.09
N ALA A 58 -20.90 -20.76 2.94
CA ALA A 58 -20.80 -19.64 1.99
C ALA A 58 -22.18 -19.10 1.59
N ARG A 59 -22.28 -17.77 1.42
CA ARG A 59 -23.54 -17.05 1.11
C ARG A 59 -23.39 -16.26 -0.18
N SER A 60 -24.50 -15.84 -0.76
CA SER A 60 -24.47 -14.83 -1.83
C SER A 60 -24.16 -13.43 -1.25
N VAL A 61 -23.62 -12.54 -2.05
CA VAL A 61 -23.37 -11.13 -1.68
C VAL A 61 -24.64 -10.45 -1.14
N THR A 62 -25.78 -10.77 -1.75
CA THR A 62 -27.08 -10.18 -1.41
C THR A 62 -27.73 -10.78 -0.18
N ASP A 63 -27.36 -12.03 0.19
CA ASP A 63 -27.78 -12.68 1.43
C ASP A 63 -26.83 -12.47 2.60
N SER A 64 -25.72 -11.72 2.37
CA SER A 64 -24.80 -11.35 3.43
C SER A 64 -25.42 -10.35 4.40
N PRO A 65 -25.32 -10.56 5.73
CA PRO A 65 -25.73 -9.56 6.72
C PRO A 65 -24.83 -8.34 6.73
N THR A 66 -23.70 -8.40 6.03
CA THR A 66 -22.66 -7.38 5.98
C THR A 66 -22.33 -6.99 4.54
N PRO A 67 -21.88 -5.73 4.27
CA PRO A 67 -21.57 -5.28 2.92
C PRO A 67 -20.25 -5.89 2.42
N VAL A 68 -20.33 -6.79 1.43
CA VAL A 68 -19.16 -7.42 0.79
C VAL A 68 -19.20 -7.16 -0.71
N ASP A 69 -18.06 -6.72 -1.27
CA ASP A 69 -17.86 -6.64 -2.71
C ASP A 69 -17.04 -7.83 -3.19
N VAL A 70 -17.35 -8.36 -4.36
CA VAL A 70 -16.60 -9.44 -5.01
C VAL A 70 -16.05 -8.94 -6.34
N ILE A 71 -14.75 -9.14 -6.55
CA ILE A 71 -14.07 -8.86 -7.81
C ILE A 71 -13.46 -10.17 -8.31
N SER A 72 -13.87 -10.63 -9.47
CA SER A 72 -13.33 -11.85 -10.08
C SER A 72 -11.91 -11.64 -10.61
N GLY A 73 -11.12 -12.73 -10.70
CA GLY A 73 -9.80 -12.71 -11.32
C GLY A 73 -9.84 -12.26 -12.80
N LYS A 74 -10.94 -12.52 -13.50
CA LYS A 74 -11.20 -12.06 -14.87
C LYS A 74 -11.33 -10.52 -14.92
N GLU A 75 -12.05 -9.91 -13.97
CA GLU A 75 -12.18 -8.45 -13.88
C GLU A 75 -10.84 -7.79 -13.52
N LEU A 76 -10.02 -8.42 -12.66
CA LEU A 76 -8.68 -7.94 -12.36
C LEU A 76 -7.74 -7.99 -13.57
N ALA A 77 -7.94 -8.95 -14.48
CA ALA A 77 -7.15 -9.05 -15.69
C ALA A 77 -7.50 -7.98 -16.75
N GLN A 78 -8.62 -7.26 -16.58
CA GLN A 78 -9.03 -6.17 -17.45
C GLN A 78 -8.28 -4.89 -17.08
N GLY A 79 -7.43 -4.40 -17.97
CA GLY A 79 -6.63 -3.19 -17.77
C GLY A 79 -5.13 -3.40 -17.93
N GLY A 80 -4.39 -2.29 -18.04
CA GLY A 80 -2.94 -2.27 -18.21
C GLY A 80 -2.14 -2.35 -16.93
N ARG A 81 -2.80 -2.55 -15.80
CA ARG A 81 -2.23 -2.39 -14.46
C ARG A 81 -1.34 -3.56 -14.05
N ALA A 82 -0.34 -3.25 -13.26
CA ALA A 82 0.67 -4.20 -12.83
C ALA A 82 0.34 -4.90 -11.49
N ASN A 83 -0.38 -4.20 -10.60
CA ASN A 83 -0.45 -4.56 -9.19
C ASN A 83 -1.89 -4.51 -8.66
N LEU A 84 -2.16 -5.39 -7.68
CA LEU A 84 -3.47 -5.55 -7.04
C LEU A 84 -4.04 -4.24 -6.49
N TYR A 85 -3.23 -3.40 -5.86
CA TYR A 85 -3.73 -2.14 -5.28
C TYR A 85 -4.31 -1.19 -6.33
N GLN A 86 -3.76 -1.19 -7.56
CA GLN A 86 -4.28 -0.39 -8.67
C GLN A 86 -5.64 -0.91 -9.15
N ASP A 87 -5.83 -2.22 -9.16
CA ASP A 87 -7.11 -2.84 -9.51
C ASP A 87 -8.18 -2.53 -8.47
N LEU A 88 -7.85 -2.65 -7.17
CA LEU A 88 -8.74 -2.27 -6.07
C LEU A 88 -9.12 -0.78 -6.12
N GLN A 89 -8.16 0.10 -6.44
CA GLN A 89 -8.40 1.53 -6.61
C GLN A 89 -9.45 1.81 -7.70
N MET A 90 -9.48 1.00 -8.74
CA MET A 90 -10.41 1.17 -9.87
C MET A 90 -11.79 0.53 -9.62
N GLN A 91 -11.81 -0.60 -8.91
CA GLN A 91 -13.01 -1.43 -8.74
C GLN A 91 -13.80 -1.08 -7.47
N ILE A 92 -13.12 -0.76 -6.37
CA ILE A 92 -13.73 -0.50 -5.06
C ILE A 92 -13.83 1.01 -4.82
N PRO A 93 -15.05 1.59 -4.76
CA PRO A 93 -15.20 3.04 -4.60
C PRO A 93 -14.70 3.55 -3.25
N SER A 94 -14.84 2.77 -2.17
CA SER A 94 -14.35 3.12 -0.84
C SER A 94 -12.84 2.92 -0.63
N PHE A 95 -12.14 2.27 -1.57
CA PHE A 95 -10.69 2.06 -1.51
C PHE A 95 -9.96 3.28 -2.11
N ASN A 96 -9.05 3.87 -1.35
CA ASN A 96 -8.28 5.03 -1.75
C ASN A 96 -6.78 4.77 -1.61
N GLN A 97 -6.07 4.90 -2.72
CA GLN A 97 -4.62 4.80 -2.78
C GLN A 97 -4.08 5.99 -3.56
N PRO A 98 -3.66 7.06 -2.88
CA PRO A 98 -3.03 8.18 -3.57
C PRO A 98 -1.64 7.76 -4.09
N ALA A 99 -1.38 8.06 -5.36
CA ALA A 99 -0.04 7.95 -5.91
C ALA A 99 0.90 8.93 -5.22
N LYS A 100 2.10 8.49 -4.89
CA LYS A 100 3.09 9.25 -4.11
C LYS A 100 4.35 9.49 -4.93
N ALA A 101 5.00 10.63 -4.74
CA ALA A 101 6.26 10.97 -5.40
C ALA A 101 7.29 11.46 -4.38
N GLY A 102 8.51 10.96 -4.49
CA GLY A 102 9.68 11.47 -3.76
C GLY A 102 9.63 11.30 -2.24
N ALA A 103 8.99 10.25 -1.75
CA ALA A 103 8.72 10.05 -0.33
C ALA A 103 9.53 8.91 0.33
N GLY A 104 10.73 8.61 -0.16
CA GLY A 104 11.59 7.58 0.44
C GLY A 104 10.90 6.20 0.49
N THR A 105 11.00 5.51 1.63
CA THR A 105 10.40 4.18 1.86
C THR A 105 8.90 4.12 1.57
N SER A 106 8.16 5.21 1.83
CA SER A 106 6.72 5.27 1.55
C SER A 106 6.36 5.10 0.08
N SER A 107 7.27 5.43 -0.84
CA SER A 107 7.04 5.25 -2.28
C SER A 107 7.12 3.78 -2.69
N ALA A 108 7.72 2.93 -1.86
CA ALA A 108 7.83 1.49 -2.09
C ALA A 108 6.63 0.70 -1.53
N VAL A 109 5.90 1.23 -0.55
CA VAL A 109 4.74 0.55 0.05
C VAL A 109 3.50 0.74 -0.82
N LEU A 110 3.07 -0.34 -1.48
CA LEU A 110 1.97 -0.35 -2.43
C LEU A 110 0.67 -0.78 -1.72
N THR A 111 -0.04 0.18 -1.19
CA THR A 111 -1.22 -0.05 -0.33
C THR A 111 -2.26 1.04 -0.47
N GLY A 112 -3.43 0.85 0.11
CA GLY A 112 -4.48 1.85 0.21
C GLY A 112 -5.42 1.58 1.37
N GLY A 113 -6.18 2.59 1.77
CA GLY A 113 -7.13 2.54 2.86
C GLY A 113 -8.58 2.40 2.39
N LEU A 114 -9.41 1.78 3.19
CA LEU A 114 -10.86 1.74 3.02
C LEU A 114 -11.53 2.88 3.78
N ARG A 115 -12.62 3.44 3.21
CA ARG A 115 -13.48 4.43 3.89
C ARG A 115 -12.72 5.64 4.46
N GLY A 116 -11.60 6.05 3.80
CA GLY A 116 -10.78 7.18 4.24
C GLY A 116 -9.95 6.93 5.51
N LEU A 117 -9.90 5.70 6.00
CA LEU A 117 -9.05 5.32 7.12
C LEU A 117 -7.64 4.93 6.65
N ASN A 118 -6.71 4.82 7.58
CA ASN A 118 -5.35 4.38 7.26
C ASN A 118 -5.34 2.93 6.73
N PRO A 119 -4.38 2.58 5.87
CA PRO A 119 -4.33 1.23 5.29
C PRO A 119 -4.03 0.13 6.33
N ASP A 120 -3.37 0.42 7.44
CA ASP A 120 -3.16 -0.49 8.57
C ASP A 120 -4.43 -0.74 9.41
N HIS A 121 -5.53 -0.01 9.15
CA HIS A 121 -6.88 -0.30 9.66
C HIS A 121 -7.64 -1.32 8.79
N THR A 122 -7.03 -1.84 7.73
CA THR A 122 -7.64 -2.82 6.82
C THR A 122 -6.88 -4.13 6.90
N LEU A 123 -7.55 -5.17 7.38
CA LEU A 123 -6.96 -6.50 7.43
C LEU A 123 -6.90 -7.14 6.05
N VAL A 124 -5.77 -7.72 5.70
CA VAL A 124 -5.60 -8.48 4.45
C VAL A 124 -5.44 -9.96 4.77
N LEU A 125 -6.25 -10.77 4.09
CA LEU A 125 -6.23 -12.23 4.18
C LEU A 125 -5.94 -12.84 2.81
N VAL A 126 -5.34 -14.01 2.80
CA VAL A 126 -5.23 -14.89 1.64
C VAL A 126 -5.80 -16.26 2.02
N ASN A 127 -6.78 -16.73 1.27
CA ASN A 127 -7.57 -17.92 1.58
C ASN A 127 -8.09 -17.93 3.05
N GLY A 128 -8.47 -16.74 3.57
CA GLY A 128 -8.98 -16.59 4.93
C GLY A 128 -7.91 -16.51 6.03
N LEU A 129 -6.62 -16.65 5.71
CA LEU A 129 -5.52 -16.58 6.65
C LEU A 129 -4.79 -15.24 6.56
N ARG A 130 -4.39 -14.67 7.71
CA ARG A 130 -3.74 -13.35 7.81
C ARG A 130 -2.46 -13.28 6.97
N TRP A 131 -2.32 -12.20 6.19
CA TRP A 131 -1.08 -11.82 5.52
C TRP A 131 -0.24 -10.94 6.43
N HIS A 132 1.08 -11.10 6.41
CA HIS A 132 2.01 -10.36 7.26
C HIS A 132 2.17 -8.89 6.84
N HIS A 133 2.56 -8.03 7.79
CA HIS A 133 2.82 -6.61 7.53
C HIS A 133 4.19 -6.42 6.87
N THR A 134 4.31 -5.32 6.10
CA THR A 134 5.60 -4.88 5.54
C THR A 134 6.58 -4.48 6.65
N ALA A 135 7.88 -4.58 6.39
CA ALA A 135 8.93 -4.00 7.23
C ALA A 135 9.07 -2.48 7.04
N LEU A 136 8.50 -1.94 5.97
CA LEU A 136 8.60 -0.54 5.61
C LEU A 136 7.51 0.29 6.29
N ILE A 137 7.85 1.52 6.66
CA ILE A 137 6.92 2.46 7.26
C ILE A 137 6.64 3.63 6.32
N ASN A 138 5.40 4.07 6.25
CA ASN A 138 5.00 5.28 5.57
C ASN A 138 5.44 6.50 6.39
N VAL A 139 6.59 7.08 6.11
CA VAL A 139 7.06 8.31 6.76
C VAL A 139 7.36 9.38 5.73
N GLY A 140 7.11 10.63 6.13
CA GLY A 140 7.23 11.81 5.27
C GLY A 140 5.91 12.60 5.24
N ASN A 141 5.94 13.86 4.84
CA ASN A 141 4.73 14.71 4.77
C ASN A 141 3.81 14.27 3.62
N GLN A 142 2.97 13.27 3.87
CA GLN A 142 2.08 12.65 2.89
C GLN A 142 0.91 11.94 3.54
N VAL A 143 -0.08 11.57 2.72
CA VAL A 143 -1.23 10.76 3.13
C VAL A 143 -0.76 9.41 3.70
N TYR A 144 -1.42 8.94 4.75
CA TYR A 144 -1.12 7.71 5.48
C TYR A 144 0.22 7.72 6.24
N ASN A 145 0.70 8.92 6.59
CA ASN A 145 1.93 9.08 7.36
C ASN A 145 1.87 8.31 8.69
N GLY A 146 2.88 7.49 8.95
CA GLY A 146 3.00 6.66 10.16
C GLY A 146 2.37 5.26 10.06
N SER A 147 1.67 4.91 8.99
CA SER A 147 1.07 3.59 8.84
C SER A 147 2.08 2.50 8.45
N VAL A 148 1.79 1.26 8.90
CA VAL A 148 2.58 0.04 8.62
C VAL A 148 1.63 -1.05 8.11
N PRO A 149 1.20 -0.98 6.85
CA PRO A 149 0.19 -1.87 6.30
C PRO A 149 0.77 -3.17 5.72
N VAL A 150 -0.11 -3.97 5.15
CA VAL A 150 0.27 -5.01 4.19
C VAL A 150 0.62 -4.37 2.84
N ASP A 151 1.69 -4.83 2.19
CA ASP A 151 2.03 -4.44 0.81
C ASP A 151 1.24 -5.30 -0.19
N LEU A 152 0.19 -4.73 -0.76
CA LEU A 152 -0.66 -5.41 -1.76
C LEU A 152 0.07 -5.69 -3.08
N GLY A 153 1.18 -5.01 -3.34
CA GLY A 153 2.03 -5.29 -4.50
C GLY A 153 2.81 -6.60 -4.41
N MET A 154 2.84 -7.22 -3.23
CA MET A 154 3.47 -8.52 -3.01
C MET A 154 2.53 -9.71 -3.28
N ILE A 155 1.25 -9.47 -3.51
CA ILE A 155 0.26 -10.50 -3.85
C ILE A 155 0.12 -10.58 -5.38
N PRO A 156 0.51 -11.71 -6.04
CA PRO A 156 0.47 -11.83 -7.49
C PRO A 156 -0.97 -11.89 -8.02
N THR A 157 -1.34 -10.97 -8.90
CA THR A 157 -2.71 -10.92 -9.47
C THR A 157 -3.08 -12.17 -10.28
N THR A 158 -2.11 -12.87 -10.85
CA THR A 158 -2.33 -14.13 -11.60
C THR A 158 -2.81 -15.29 -10.74
N SER A 159 -2.51 -15.27 -9.45
CA SER A 159 -2.92 -16.32 -8.51
C SER A 159 -4.38 -16.20 -8.07
N ILE A 160 -5.03 -15.06 -8.38
CA ILE A 160 -6.30 -14.68 -7.78
C ILE A 160 -7.47 -15.27 -8.57
N GLU A 161 -8.33 -16.01 -7.88
CA GLU A 161 -9.65 -16.42 -8.38
C GLU A 161 -10.66 -15.31 -8.21
N ARG A 162 -10.71 -14.72 -7.00
CA ARG A 162 -11.53 -13.57 -6.67
C ARG A 162 -11.01 -12.86 -5.43
N ILE A 163 -11.44 -11.63 -5.24
CA ILE A 163 -11.23 -10.85 -4.02
C ILE A 163 -12.58 -10.54 -3.40
N GLU A 164 -12.67 -10.74 -2.09
CA GLU A 164 -13.82 -10.38 -1.30
C GLU A 164 -13.43 -9.20 -0.39
N VAL A 165 -14.11 -8.06 -0.50
CA VAL A 165 -13.86 -6.86 0.28
C VAL A 165 -15.04 -6.61 1.23
N LEU A 166 -14.85 -6.94 2.48
CA LEU A 166 -15.80 -6.64 3.55
C LEU A 166 -15.61 -5.19 3.98
N ARG A 167 -16.64 -4.36 3.78
CA ARG A 167 -16.60 -2.92 4.04
C ARG A 167 -17.22 -2.56 5.39
N GLU A 168 -16.81 -3.23 6.47
CA GLU A 168 -17.19 -2.84 7.83
C GLU A 168 -16.20 -3.37 8.85
N GLY A 169 -16.25 -2.84 10.09
CA GLY A 169 -15.46 -3.36 11.19
C GLY A 169 -15.78 -4.82 11.48
N ALA A 170 -14.75 -5.65 11.53
CA ALA A 170 -14.87 -7.09 11.71
C ALA A 170 -13.85 -7.65 12.73
N ALA A 171 -13.39 -6.80 13.65
CA ALA A 171 -12.37 -7.18 14.65
C ALA A 171 -12.84 -8.31 15.58
N ALA A 172 -14.13 -8.43 15.86
CA ALA A 172 -14.69 -9.53 16.65
C ALA A 172 -14.52 -10.90 15.96
N GLN A 173 -14.49 -10.92 14.62
CA GLN A 173 -14.35 -12.15 13.82
C GLN A 173 -12.90 -12.45 13.46
N TYR A 174 -12.12 -11.41 13.09
CA TYR A 174 -10.80 -11.54 12.48
C TYR A 174 -9.65 -10.97 13.31
N GLY A 175 -9.96 -10.27 14.41
CA GLY A 175 -8.97 -9.69 15.31
C GLY A 175 -8.55 -8.26 14.93
N SER A 176 -7.43 -7.83 15.51
CA SER A 176 -6.87 -6.50 15.29
C SER A 176 -6.71 -6.17 13.81
N ASP A 177 -6.73 -4.86 13.46
CA ASP A 177 -6.56 -4.28 12.13
C ASP A 177 -7.83 -4.31 11.24
N ALA A 178 -8.85 -5.13 11.57
CA ALA A 178 -10.12 -5.15 10.85
C ALA A 178 -11.07 -4.03 11.32
N VAL A 179 -10.59 -2.78 11.34
CA VAL A 179 -11.33 -1.57 11.72
C VAL A 179 -12.11 -0.99 10.54
N ALA A 180 -11.43 -0.77 9.40
CA ALA A 180 -12.05 -0.23 8.18
C ALA A 180 -12.74 -1.31 7.34
N GLY A 181 -12.26 -2.55 7.46
CA GLY A 181 -12.73 -3.68 6.71
C GLY A 181 -11.71 -4.80 6.56
N VAL A 182 -12.04 -5.77 5.71
CA VAL A 182 -11.20 -6.93 5.40
C VAL A 182 -11.10 -7.08 3.88
N ILE A 183 -9.90 -7.29 3.38
CA ILE A 183 -9.64 -7.69 1.98
C ILE A 183 -9.20 -9.15 2.02
N ASN A 184 -10.01 -10.08 1.51
CA ASN A 184 -9.70 -11.50 1.45
C ASN A 184 -9.45 -11.92 0.00
N VAL A 185 -8.23 -12.33 -0.29
CA VAL A 185 -7.79 -12.82 -1.60
C VAL A 185 -7.98 -14.33 -1.64
N ILE A 186 -8.83 -14.82 -2.53
CA ILE A 186 -9.04 -16.24 -2.76
C ILE A 186 -8.19 -16.67 -3.95
N LEU A 187 -7.33 -17.65 -3.72
CA LEU A 187 -6.40 -18.16 -4.73
C LEU A 187 -7.08 -19.17 -5.66
N LYS A 188 -6.62 -19.21 -6.91
CA LYS A 188 -7.06 -20.19 -7.91
C LYS A 188 -6.75 -21.63 -7.46
N ASP A 189 -7.70 -22.52 -7.65
CA ASP A 189 -7.56 -23.95 -7.48
C ASP A 189 -8.09 -24.76 -8.70
N THR A 190 -8.38 -24.08 -9.80
CA THR A 190 -8.93 -24.62 -11.05
C THR A 190 -7.87 -25.27 -11.92
N GLN A 191 -8.29 -26.24 -12.78
CA GLN A 191 -7.42 -26.83 -13.79
C GLN A 191 -7.27 -25.90 -15.00
N GLY A 192 -6.17 -26.13 -15.77
CA GLY A 192 -5.82 -25.31 -16.90
C GLY A 192 -5.01 -24.09 -16.45
N GLY A 193 -4.74 -23.21 -17.36
CA GLY A 193 -3.89 -22.06 -17.03
C GLY A 193 -3.84 -21.05 -18.13
N SER A 194 -3.05 -20.00 -17.87
CA SER A 194 -2.78 -18.96 -18.85
C SER A 194 -1.37 -18.41 -18.73
N ILE A 195 -0.82 -17.96 -19.83
CA ILE A 195 0.38 -17.15 -19.88
C ILE A 195 0.07 -15.88 -20.65
N SER A 196 0.56 -14.73 -20.17
CA SER A 196 0.40 -13.47 -20.87
C SER A 196 1.68 -12.63 -20.85
N ALA A 197 1.88 -11.87 -21.92
CA ALA A 197 2.91 -10.85 -22.02
C ALA A 197 2.26 -9.52 -22.39
N GLN A 198 2.58 -8.46 -21.64
CA GLN A 198 2.05 -7.11 -21.83
C GLN A 198 3.20 -6.11 -21.89
N TYR A 199 3.09 -5.19 -22.82
CA TYR A 199 3.96 -4.02 -22.91
C TYR A 199 3.13 -2.75 -23.01
N GLY A 200 3.53 -1.72 -22.28
CA GLY A 200 2.88 -0.40 -22.29
C GLY A 200 3.85 0.72 -21.97
N GLN A 201 3.43 1.96 -22.21
CA GLN A 201 4.18 3.15 -21.86
C GLN A 201 3.25 4.38 -21.74
N ASN A 202 3.76 5.47 -21.18
CA ASN A 202 3.01 6.73 -21.08
C ASN A 202 2.84 7.39 -22.47
N MET A 203 1.74 8.11 -22.66
CA MET A 203 1.38 8.74 -23.93
C MET A 203 2.25 9.96 -24.28
N ASP A 204 2.49 10.85 -23.30
CA ASP A 204 3.09 12.15 -23.56
C ASP A 204 4.58 12.11 -23.92
N ARG A 205 5.37 11.39 -23.15
CA ARG A 205 6.84 11.42 -23.25
C ARG A 205 7.42 10.09 -23.71
N SER A 206 6.55 9.11 -24.01
CA SER A 206 6.97 7.75 -24.37
C SER A 206 7.99 7.20 -23.37
N ASP A 207 7.75 7.48 -22.07
CA ASP A 207 8.54 7.05 -20.92
C ASP A 207 7.74 6.12 -20.01
N GLY A 208 8.35 5.60 -18.96
CA GLY A 208 7.66 4.75 -17.98
C GLY A 208 7.24 3.41 -18.57
N GLU A 209 8.04 2.86 -19.48
CA GLU A 209 7.76 1.58 -20.14
C GLU A 209 7.55 0.49 -19.09
N LEU A 210 6.46 -0.25 -19.25
CA LEU A 210 6.06 -1.35 -18.36
C LEU A 210 6.00 -2.64 -19.17
N LEU A 211 6.83 -3.61 -18.79
CA LEU A 211 6.79 -4.98 -19.30
C LEU A 211 6.30 -5.91 -18.18
N ILE A 212 5.28 -6.72 -18.48
CA ILE A 212 4.75 -7.73 -17.57
C ILE A 212 4.70 -9.06 -18.30
N VAL A 213 5.29 -10.11 -17.72
CA VAL A 213 5.09 -11.50 -18.15
C VAL A 213 4.58 -12.26 -16.93
N ARG A 214 3.42 -12.91 -17.08
CA ARG A 214 2.78 -13.59 -15.96
C ARG A 214 2.02 -14.81 -16.44
N GLY A 215 1.88 -15.80 -15.56
CA GLY A 215 1.11 -16.99 -15.87
C GLY A 215 0.75 -17.80 -14.65
N ASN A 216 -0.20 -18.69 -14.84
CA ASN A 216 -0.57 -19.71 -13.88
C ASN A 216 -0.87 -21.03 -14.61
N TYR A 217 -0.70 -22.13 -13.89
CA TYR A 217 -1.10 -23.46 -14.36
C TYR A 217 -1.57 -24.30 -13.19
N GLY A 218 -2.80 -24.79 -13.28
CA GLY A 218 -3.44 -25.67 -12.31
C GLY A 218 -3.65 -27.07 -12.88
N PHE A 219 -3.33 -28.08 -12.10
CA PHE A 219 -3.52 -29.47 -12.47
C PHE A 219 -3.89 -30.33 -11.27
N LYS A 220 -4.59 -31.44 -11.52
CA LYS A 220 -4.80 -32.51 -10.55
C LYS A 220 -3.64 -33.47 -10.60
N TYR A 221 -3.10 -33.83 -9.45
CA TYR A 221 -2.07 -34.84 -9.32
C TYR A 221 -2.58 -36.13 -8.67
N SER A 222 -3.82 -36.10 -8.12
CA SER A 222 -4.59 -37.21 -7.64
C SER A 222 -6.09 -36.98 -7.92
N ASP A 223 -6.96 -37.93 -7.58
CA ASP A 223 -8.43 -37.77 -7.72
C ASP A 223 -8.97 -36.60 -6.88
N THR A 224 -8.34 -36.30 -5.74
CA THR A 224 -8.72 -35.27 -4.79
C THR A 224 -7.71 -34.13 -4.72
N GLY A 225 -6.47 -34.38 -5.15
CA GLY A 225 -5.35 -33.43 -5.05
C GLY A 225 -5.28 -32.48 -6.23
N SER A 226 -5.12 -31.19 -5.93
CA SER A 226 -4.89 -30.13 -6.91
C SER A 226 -3.69 -29.27 -6.53
N LEU A 227 -2.97 -28.80 -7.56
CA LEU A 227 -1.86 -27.86 -7.43
C LEU A 227 -2.00 -26.78 -8.50
N ASN A 228 -2.01 -25.52 -8.10
CA ASN A 228 -1.92 -24.36 -8.98
C ASN A 228 -0.58 -23.66 -8.74
N LEU A 229 0.21 -23.49 -9.79
CA LEU A 229 1.47 -22.77 -9.78
C LEU A 229 1.28 -21.43 -10.49
N TYR A 230 1.93 -20.38 -10.03
CA TYR A 230 1.86 -19.07 -10.66
C TYR A 230 3.19 -18.32 -10.59
N PHE A 231 3.40 -17.45 -11.57
CA PHE A 231 4.54 -16.55 -11.60
C PHE A 231 4.16 -15.19 -12.20
N SER A 232 4.94 -14.17 -11.86
CA SER A 232 4.90 -12.86 -12.49
C SER A 232 6.30 -12.25 -12.51
N ALA A 233 6.69 -11.71 -13.66
CA ALA A 233 7.91 -10.93 -13.82
C ALA A 233 7.54 -9.57 -14.41
N GLN A 234 8.00 -8.49 -13.76
CA GLN A 234 7.63 -7.13 -14.10
C GLN A 234 8.88 -6.26 -14.16
N LYS A 235 8.91 -5.36 -15.11
CA LYS A 235 9.91 -4.29 -15.18
C LYS A 235 9.22 -3.00 -15.59
N GLN A 236 9.34 -1.98 -14.73
CA GLN A 236 8.94 -0.61 -15.05
C GLN A 236 10.17 0.28 -15.14
N ASN A 237 10.23 1.11 -16.17
CA ASN A 237 11.23 2.16 -16.29
C ASN A 237 10.72 3.45 -15.64
N ALA A 238 11.65 4.38 -15.34
CA ALA A 238 11.29 5.68 -14.78
C ALA A 238 10.45 6.51 -15.75
N SER A 239 9.55 7.32 -15.19
CA SER A 239 8.96 8.43 -15.92
C SER A 239 9.35 9.75 -15.26
N ASP A 240 9.38 10.84 -16.05
CA ASP A 240 9.75 12.15 -15.52
C ASP A 240 8.72 13.23 -15.90
N ARG A 241 8.24 13.92 -14.87
CA ARG A 241 7.30 15.06 -14.94
C ARG A 241 7.87 16.27 -14.20
N SER A 242 9.21 16.37 -14.16
CA SER A 242 9.89 17.53 -13.58
C SER A 242 9.83 18.75 -14.52
N TYR A 243 9.98 19.94 -13.94
CA TYR A 243 10.22 21.18 -14.66
C TYR A 243 11.70 21.57 -14.70
N PRO A 244 12.14 22.36 -15.64
CA PRO A 244 13.41 23.04 -15.56
C PRO A 244 13.49 23.91 -14.29
N VAL A 245 14.66 23.97 -13.68
CA VAL A 245 14.93 24.88 -12.54
C VAL A 245 14.81 26.32 -12.99
N ALA A 246 14.18 27.17 -12.19
CA ALA A 246 14.03 28.58 -12.51
C ALA A 246 15.37 29.28 -12.74
N GLY A 247 15.46 30.18 -13.72
CA GLY A 247 16.67 30.90 -14.06
C GLY A 247 17.25 31.76 -12.93
N THR A 248 16.42 32.09 -11.95
CA THR A 248 16.82 32.82 -10.74
C THR A 248 17.57 31.97 -9.71
N VAL A 249 17.52 30.65 -9.83
CA VAL A 249 18.24 29.71 -8.94
C VAL A 249 19.66 29.56 -9.44
N GLN A 250 20.62 29.85 -8.59
CA GLN A 250 22.04 29.68 -8.88
C GLN A 250 22.44 28.23 -8.63
N LEU A 251 22.86 27.53 -9.69
CA LEU A 251 23.22 26.10 -9.63
C LEU A 251 24.68 25.86 -9.26
N TYR A 252 25.56 26.77 -9.69
CA TYR A 252 26.98 26.76 -9.37
C TYR A 252 27.33 27.90 -8.41
N PRO A 253 28.28 27.73 -7.49
CA PRO A 253 28.72 28.83 -6.63
C PRO A 253 29.38 29.91 -7.48
N ARG A 254 29.35 31.18 -7.02
CA ARG A 254 30.08 32.24 -7.65
C ARG A 254 31.59 31.99 -7.58
N LEU A 255 32.30 32.48 -8.56
CA LEU A 255 33.76 32.48 -8.54
C LEU A 255 34.29 33.35 -7.39
N PRO A 256 35.54 33.15 -6.95
CA PRO A 256 36.12 33.96 -5.83
C PRO A 256 36.10 35.48 -6.07
N ASN A 257 36.09 35.91 -7.33
CA ASN A 257 35.96 37.32 -7.70
C ASN A 257 34.50 37.83 -7.70
N GLY A 258 33.54 37.03 -7.24
CA GLY A 258 32.12 37.41 -7.19
C GLY A 258 31.35 37.26 -8.53
N GLN A 259 32.03 36.94 -9.62
CA GLN A 259 31.36 36.74 -10.93
C GLN A 259 30.60 35.43 -10.95
N PRO A 260 29.49 35.32 -11.75
CA PRO A 260 28.85 34.06 -11.99
C PRO A 260 29.82 33.04 -12.60
N ASP A 261 29.68 31.78 -12.20
CA ASP A 261 30.36 30.68 -12.86
C ASP A 261 29.94 30.59 -14.34
N PRO A 262 30.85 30.51 -15.33
CA PRO A 262 30.48 30.40 -16.73
C PRO A 262 29.54 29.25 -17.08
N ARG A 263 29.57 28.18 -16.29
CA ARG A 263 28.66 27.03 -16.46
C ARG A 263 27.19 27.39 -16.27
N GLU A 264 26.87 28.46 -15.48
CA GLU A 264 25.49 28.94 -15.33
C GLU A 264 24.83 29.34 -16.64
N ALA A 265 25.60 29.86 -17.61
CA ALA A 265 25.08 30.28 -18.89
C ALA A 265 24.75 29.16 -19.85
N THR A 266 25.32 27.96 -19.66
CA THR A 266 25.25 26.84 -20.60
C THR A 266 24.60 25.59 -20.01
N VAL A 267 24.36 25.56 -18.69
CA VAL A 267 23.79 24.39 -18.01
C VAL A 267 22.36 24.12 -18.48
N ASP A 268 22.06 22.85 -18.79
CA ASP A 268 20.69 22.41 -18.96
C ASP A 268 19.95 22.51 -17.61
N ARG A 269 18.92 23.32 -17.59
CA ARG A 269 18.12 23.53 -16.39
C ARG A 269 17.15 22.38 -16.05
N GLN A 270 16.98 21.41 -16.94
CA GLN A 270 16.23 20.17 -16.67
C GLN A 270 17.12 19.19 -15.86
N ILE A 271 17.55 19.60 -14.68
CA ILE A 271 18.46 18.84 -13.83
C ILE A 271 17.77 17.71 -13.06
N SER A 272 16.48 17.82 -12.76
CA SER A 272 15.72 16.76 -12.07
C SER A 272 15.23 15.72 -13.07
N LYS A 273 15.25 14.43 -12.69
CA LYS A 273 14.87 13.30 -13.55
C LYS A 273 14.06 12.24 -12.80
N GLY A 274 13.45 12.60 -11.68
CA GLY A 274 12.86 11.62 -10.78
C GLY A 274 11.46 11.89 -10.30
N PHE A 275 10.74 12.87 -10.88
CA PHE A 275 9.37 13.14 -10.50
C PHE A 275 8.40 12.41 -11.44
N GLY A 276 7.96 11.23 -11.05
CA GLY A 276 7.08 10.38 -11.87
C GLY A 276 6.96 8.97 -11.28
N ALA A 277 6.80 7.98 -12.12
CA ALA A 277 6.88 6.59 -11.72
C ALA A 277 8.35 6.21 -11.46
N PHE A 278 8.60 5.57 -10.31
CA PHE A 278 9.92 5.06 -10.00
C PHE A 278 10.17 3.72 -10.70
N PRO A 279 11.39 3.50 -11.21
CA PRO A 279 11.71 2.25 -11.87
C PRO A 279 11.78 1.11 -10.85
N TYR A 280 11.26 -0.05 -11.24
CA TYR A 280 11.38 -1.28 -10.45
C TYR A 280 11.50 -2.52 -11.34
N LYS A 281 12.04 -3.57 -10.74
CA LYS A 281 12.00 -4.94 -11.25
C LYS A 281 11.42 -5.81 -10.15
N GLN A 282 10.45 -6.65 -10.50
CA GLN A 282 9.79 -7.55 -9.55
C GLN A 282 9.65 -8.93 -10.17
N PHE A 283 9.95 -9.93 -9.38
CA PHE A 283 9.69 -11.34 -9.69
C PHE A 283 8.88 -11.95 -8.56
N GLN A 284 7.85 -12.68 -8.90
CA GLN A 284 6.93 -13.33 -7.97
C GLN A 284 6.71 -14.76 -8.44
N ILE A 285 6.70 -15.69 -7.50
CA ILE A 285 6.37 -17.10 -7.74
C ILE A 285 5.58 -17.63 -6.54
N GLY A 286 4.71 -18.59 -6.77
CA GLY A 286 4.01 -19.21 -5.69
C GLY A 286 3.13 -20.37 -6.14
N TYR A 287 2.41 -20.92 -5.18
CA TYR A 287 1.56 -22.07 -5.37
C TYR A 287 0.33 -22.04 -4.46
N ASN A 288 -0.70 -22.80 -4.84
CA ASN A 288 -1.86 -23.14 -4.03
C ASN A 288 -2.15 -24.63 -4.24
N ALA A 289 -2.12 -25.42 -3.17
CA ALA A 289 -2.25 -26.88 -3.20
C ALA A 289 -3.26 -27.34 -2.15
N LYS A 290 -4.02 -28.38 -2.47
CA LYS A 290 -4.87 -29.10 -1.53
C LYS A 290 -4.99 -30.56 -1.93
N ASP A 291 -5.24 -31.42 -0.95
CA ASP A 291 -5.55 -32.84 -1.14
C ASP A 291 -6.42 -33.36 -0.03
N GLN A 292 -7.13 -34.50 -0.28
CA GLN A 292 -7.93 -35.16 0.70
C GLN A 292 -7.20 -36.42 1.21
N ILE A 293 -6.99 -36.51 2.52
CA ILE A 293 -6.40 -37.67 3.19
C ILE A 293 -7.47 -38.29 4.10
N GLY A 294 -8.19 -39.32 3.62
CA GLY A 294 -9.39 -39.78 4.29
C GLY A 294 -10.44 -38.68 4.35
N ASP A 295 -10.96 -38.40 5.55
CA ASP A 295 -11.97 -37.34 5.77
C ASP A 295 -11.34 -35.96 6.05
N VAL A 296 -10.01 -35.82 5.95
CA VAL A 296 -9.28 -34.58 6.25
C VAL A 296 -8.76 -33.98 4.96
N GLU A 297 -9.14 -32.74 4.66
CA GLU A 297 -8.50 -31.94 3.63
C GLU A 297 -7.24 -31.30 4.20
N VAL A 298 -6.11 -31.53 3.56
CA VAL A 298 -4.86 -30.84 3.81
C VAL A 298 -4.63 -29.78 2.74
N PHE A 299 -4.16 -28.60 3.12
CA PHE A 299 -3.90 -27.54 2.19
C PHE A 299 -2.60 -26.80 2.49
N SER A 300 -2.02 -26.25 1.46
CA SER A 300 -0.83 -25.39 1.56
C SER A 300 -0.84 -24.36 0.46
N PHE A 301 -0.42 -23.13 0.77
CA PHE A 301 -0.13 -22.12 -0.24
C PHE A 301 1.08 -21.29 0.18
N GLY A 302 1.75 -20.72 -0.80
CA GLY A 302 2.88 -19.86 -0.51
C GLY A 302 3.26 -18.98 -1.68
N THR A 303 3.95 -17.87 -1.34
CA THR A 303 4.52 -16.93 -2.30
C THR A 303 5.95 -16.60 -1.93
N PHE A 304 6.75 -16.31 -2.93
CA PHE A 304 8.03 -15.63 -2.80
C PHE A 304 8.12 -14.50 -3.80
N ASN A 305 8.53 -13.33 -3.31
CA ASN A 305 8.65 -12.11 -4.08
C ASN A 305 10.06 -11.54 -3.96
N ARG A 306 10.58 -11.01 -5.05
CA ARG A 306 11.80 -10.20 -5.07
C ARG A 306 11.53 -8.92 -5.84
N ARG A 307 11.60 -7.77 -5.15
CA ARG A 307 11.44 -6.45 -5.76
C ARG A 307 12.71 -5.62 -5.56
N ILE A 308 13.18 -5.01 -6.63
CA ILE A 308 14.26 -4.01 -6.59
C ILE A 308 13.64 -2.73 -7.13
N GLN A 309 13.56 -1.71 -6.29
CA GLN A 309 12.97 -0.42 -6.62
C GLN A 309 13.96 0.69 -6.39
N ASP A 310 14.12 1.57 -7.38
CA ASP A 310 14.96 2.76 -7.31
C ASP A 310 14.08 3.98 -7.07
N ILE A 311 14.42 4.78 -6.08
CA ILE A 311 13.79 6.06 -5.78
C ILE A 311 14.80 7.14 -6.12
N ILE A 312 14.55 7.86 -7.19
CA ILE A 312 15.44 8.89 -7.72
C ILE A 312 15.20 10.16 -6.91
N TYR A 313 16.24 10.62 -6.20
CA TYR A 313 16.20 11.88 -5.47
C TYR A 313 16.51 13.07 -6.38
N PRO A 314 16.11 14.30 -5.97
CA PRO A 314 16.59 15.51 -6.62
C PRO A 314 18.12 15.57 -6.62
N PRO A 315 18.76 16.19 -7.63
CA PRO A 315 20.20 16.28 -7.67
C PRO A 315 20.76 17.11 -6.51
N ILE A 316 21.96 16.76 -6.06
CA ILE A 316 22.78 17.63 -5.21
C ILE A 316 23.46 18.61 -6.16
N ILE A 317 23.07 19.90 -6.07
CA ILE A 317 23.61 20.95 -6.93
C ILE A 317 24.97 21.43 -6.38
N PRO A 318 25.92 21.85 -7.24
CA PRO A 318 27.22 22.37 -6.82
C PRO A 318 27.15 23.55 -5.84
N ASN A 319 26.14 24.40 -5.99
CA ASN A 319 25.87 25.51 -5.07
C ASN A 319 25.10 25.05 -3.81
N SER A 320 25.62 24.05 -3.16
CA SER A 320 25.06 23.50 -1.92
C SER A 320 26.15 23.17 -0.91
N ALA A 321 25.88 23.38 0.37
CA ALA A 321 26.76 22.90 1.45
C ALA A 321 26.89 21.37 1.45
N ALA A 322 25.94 20.65 0.88
CA ALA A 322 25.98 19.19 0.74
C ALA A 322 26.86 18.69 -0.41
N ALA A 323 27.27 19.55 -1.36
CA ALA A 323 28.08 19.12 -2.49
C ALA A 323 29.56 18.93 -2.12
N LEU A 324 30.27 18.06 -2.81
CA LEU A 324 31.73 17.92 -2.78
C LEU A 324 32.25 18.00 -4.23
N PRO A 325 32.73 19.17 -4.69
CA PRO A 325 33.18 19.34 -6.07
C PRO A 325 34.33 18.41 -6.45
N GLU A 326 35.12 17.95 -5.47
CA GLU A 326 36.21 17.01 -5.66
C GLU A 326 35.71 15.61 -6.11
N LEU A 327 34.50 15.21 -5.72
CA LEU A 327 33.86 13.95 -6.11
C LEU A 327 32.89 14.18 -7.30
N TYR A 328 32.10 15.24 -7.20
CA TYR A 328 31.10 15.59 -8.20
C TYR A 328 31.26 17.07 -8.61
N PRO A 329 32.07 17.37 -9.63
CA PRO A 329 32.31 18.76 -10.05
C PRO A 329 31.06 19.43 -10.63
N ASN A 330 30.04 18.63 -11.02
CA ASN A 330 28.75 19.10 -11.46
C ASN A 330 27.66 18.63 -10.49
N PHE A 331 26.71 17.80 -10.93
CA PHE A 331 25.60 17.31 -10.12
C PHE A 331 25.87 15.88 -9.64
N ALA A 332 25.53 15.56 -8.41
CA ALA A 332 25.33 14.18 -7.99
C ALA A 332 23.82 13.84 -8.10
N TYR A 333 23.51 12.61 -8.50
CA TYR A 333 22.14 12.13 -8.71
C TYR A 333 21.85 10.93 -7.78
N PRO A 334 21.56 11.18 -6.50
CA PRO A 334 21.38 10.09 -5.54
C PRO A 334 20.18 9.21 -5.90
N VAL A 335 20.42 7.90 -5.86
CA VAL A 335 19.40 6.87 -6.07
C VAL A 335 19.30 6.02 -4.82
N PHE A 336 18.16 6.11 -4.14
CA PHE A 336 17.84 5.26 -3.01
C PHE A 336 17.19 3.97 -3.52
N GLN A 337 17.83 2.84 -3.29
CA GLN A 337 17.39 1.55 -3.77
C GLN A 337 16.95 0.66 -2.61
N ILE A 338 15.77 0.08 -2.71
CA ILE A 338 15.26 -0.95 -1.80
C ILE A 338 15.27 -2.28 -2.55
N ARG A 339 15.91 -3.30 -1.95
CA ARG A 339 15.98 -4.67 -2.48
C ARG A 339 15.16 -5.60 -1.61
N GLU A 340 13.87 -5.54 -1.76
CA GLU A 340 12.91 -6.25 -0.93
C GLU A 340 12.79 -7.73 -1.31
N SER A 341 12.70 -8.57 -0.30
CA SER A 341 12.37 -9.99 -0.43
C SER A 341 11.26 -10.30 0.56
N ASP A 342 10.11 -10.65 0.01
CA ASP A 342 8.89 -10.90 0.74
C ASP A 342 8.41 -12.32 0.46
N GLY A 343 7.78 -12.96 1.45
CA GLY A 343 7.19 -14.26 1.24
C GLY A 343 6.39 -14.74 2.43
N GLN A 344 5.41 -15.57 2.12
CA GLN A 344 4.58 -16.25 3.12
C GLN A 344 4.33 -17.68 2.69
N ILE A 345 4.31 -18.59 3.68
CA ILE A 345 3.84 -19.95 3.52
C ILE A 345 2.72 -20.21 4.53
N ALA A 346 1.72 -20.94 4.11
CA ALA A 346 0.63 -21.44 4.94
C ALA A 346 0.49 -22.94 4.78
N LEU A 347 0.23 -23.62 5.89
CA LEU A 347 -0.06 -25.04 5.97
C LEU A 347 -1.31 -25.21 6.83
N GLY A 348 -2.18 -26.17 6.49
CA GLY A 348 -3.31 -26.46 7.32
C GLY A 348 -4.00 -27.76 6.99
N ALA A 349 -4.89 -28.12 7.87
CA ALA A 349 -5.79 -29.26 7.73
C ALA A 349 -7.18 -28.87 8.21
N ARG A 350 -8.21 -29.37 7.54
CA ARG A 350 -9.59 -29.16 7.94
C ARG A 350 -10.44 -30.39 7.67
N GLY A 351 -11.47 -30.57 8.44
CA GLY A 351 -12.39 -31.71 8.33
C GLY A 351 -13.58 -31.57 9.25
N THR A 352 -14.38 -32.62 9.32
CA THR A 352 -15.54 -32.70 10.20
C THR A 352 -15.35 -33.83 11.20
N LEU A 353 -15.52 -33.54 12.50
CA LEU A 353 -15.45 -34.54 13.57
C LEU A 353 -16.70 -34.43 14.44
N SER A 354 -17.51 -35.50 14.50
CA SER A 354 -18.74 -35.54 15.30
C SER A 354 -19.70 -34.36 15.03
N GLY A 355 -19.78 -33.91 13.74
CA GLY A 355 -20.63 -32.80 13.32
C GLY A 355 -20.07 -31.43 13.61
N TRP A 356 -18.83 -31.32 14.06
CA TRP A 356 -18.04 -30.07 14.17
C TRP A 356 -17.08 -29.97 13.00
N ASP A 357 -17.20 -28.95 12.22
CA ASP A 357 -16.20 -28.56 11.21
C ASP A 357 -15.03 -27.89 11.94
N TRP A 358 -13.83 -28.36 11.69
CA TRP A 358 -12.61 -27.82 12.29
C TRP A 358 -11.58 -27.46 11.24
N SER A 359 -10.76 -26.44 11.52
CA SER A 359 -9.63 -26.03 10.72
C SER A 359 -8.46 -25.67 11.61
N LEU A 360 -7.34 -26.31 11.39
CA LEU A 360 -6.06 -26.01 12.04
C LEU A 360 -5.09 -25.50 10.99
N SER A 361 -4.46 -24.36 11.24
CA SER A 361 -3.55 -23.76 10.27
C SER A 361 -2.37 -23.07 10.94
N THR A 362 -1.26 -23.00 10.21
CA THR A 362 -0.09 -22.21 10.55
C THR A 362 0.36 -21.40 9.34
N THR A 363 0.72 -20.14 9.57
CA THR A 363 1.29 -19.27 8.53
C THR A 363 2.59 -18.64 9.04
N ALA A 364 3.60 -18.58 8.18
CA ALA A 364 4.85 -17.90 8.46
C ALA A 364 5.16 -16.93 7.33
N GLY A 365 5.24 -15.65 7.64
CA GLY A 365 5.51 -14.58 6.68
C GLY A 365 6.72 -13.74 7.08
N GLN A 366 7.41 -13.20 6.08
CA GLN A 366 8.54 -12.29 6.27
C GLN A 366 8.63 -11.29 5.15
N ASP A 367 8.87 -10.03 5.52
CA ASP A 367 9.38 -9.00 4.63
C ASP A 367 10.78 -8.57 5.09
N ASN A 368 11.75 -8.54 4.17
CA ASN A 368 13.14 -8.17 4.41
C ASN A 368 13.58 -7.16 3.34
N ALA A 369 13.88 -5.93 3.77
CA ALA A 369 14.08 -4.75 2.95
C ALA A 369 15.46 -4.10 3.20
N PRO A 370 16.57 -4.64 2.70
CA PRO A 370 17.86 -3.97 2.69
C PRO A 370 17.83 -2.72 1.80
N GLN A 371 18.43 -1.64 2.29
CA GLN A 371 18.42 -0.31 1.72
C GLN A 371 19.82 0.12 1.31
N TYR A 372 19.93 0.74 0.14
CA TYR A 372 21.17 1.23 -0.43
C TYR A 372 21.01 2.65 -0.95
N LEU A 373 22.08 3.38 -1.01
CA LEU A 373 22.12 4.70 -1.64
C LEU A 373 23.32 4.77 -2.58
N TYR A 374 23.07 5.06 -3.84
CA TYR A 374 24.06 5.15 -4.91
C TYR A 374 24.21 6.59 -5.39
N GLN A 375 25.38 6.93 -5.95
CA GLN A 375 25.68 8.24 -6.53
C GLN A 375 25.44 9.38 -5.52
N SER A 376 25.66 9.13 -4.24
CA SER A 376 25.58 10.11 -3.17
C SER A 376 26.96 10.41 -2.57
N LEU A 377 26.99 11.01 -1.41
CA LEU A 377 28.21 11.32 -0.66
C LEU A 377 27.88 11.64 0.80
N ASN A 378 28.88 11.51 1.68
CA ASN A 378 28.84 12.08 3.03
C ASN A 378 29.76 13.29 3.05
N ALA A 379 29.20 14.50 3.00
CA ALA A 379 29.97 15.74 2.87
C ALA A 379 30.97 15.92 4.00
N SER A 380 30.66 15.47 5.22
CA SER A 380 31.55 15.61 6.39
C SER A 380 32.80 14.74 6.33
N LEU A 381 32.87 13.74 5.44
CA LEU A 381 34.06 12.92 5.19
C LEU A 381 34.98 13.53 4.13
N GLY A 382 34.52 14.58 3.45
CA GLY A 382 35.29 15.24 2.40
C GLY A 382 35.59 14.33 1.21
N PRO A 383 36.70 14.55 0.49
CA PRO A 383 37.05 13.79 -0.73
C PRO A 383 37.22 12.29 -0.52
N THR A 384 37.30 11.81 0.71
CA THR A 384 37.39 10.38 1.05
C THR A 384 36.03 9.71 1.22
N SER A 385 34.94 10.46 1.05
CA SER A 385 33.60 9.91 1.14
C SER A 385 33.39 8.82 0.08
N PRO A 386 32.83 7.65 0.45
CA PRO A 386 32.22 6.75 -0.52
C PRO A 386 31.11 7.45 -1.30
N THR A 387 30.78 6.91 -2.46
CA THR A 387 29.63 7.35 -3.29
C THR A 387 28.45 6.42 -3.23
N ASP A 388 28.69 5.21 -2.73
CA ASP A 388 27.72 4.15 -2.60
C ASP A 388 27.72 3.63 -1.16
N PHE A 389 26.53 3.44 -0.59
CA PHE A 389 26.35 3.09 0.82
C PHE A 389 25.32 1.98 0.98
N TYR A 390 25.59 1.04 1.86
CA TYR A 390 24.56 0.23 2.49
C TYR A 390 24.02 0.99 3.71
N LEU A 391 22.70 1.21 3.72
CA LEU A 391 22.04 2.03 4.75
C LEU A 391 21.52 1.21 5.93
N GLY A 392 21.49 -0.11 5.78
CA GLY A 392 20.94 -1.05 6.75
C GLY A 392 19.73 -1.80 6.19
N THR A 393 19.13 -2.61 7.05
CA THR A 393 18.00 -3.48 6.67
C THR A 393 16.87 -3.37 7.67
N LEU A 394 15.64 -3.19 7.18
CA LEU A 394 14.41 -3.39 7.93
C LEU A 394 13.87 -4.80 7.67
N ARG A 395 13.39 -5.48 8.72
CA ARG A 395 12.78 -6.80 8.58
C ARG A 395 11.60 -6.96 9.52
N SER A 396 10.49 -7.45 8.96
CA SER A 396 9.28 -7.86 9.68
C SER A 396 9.09 -9.37 9.52
N ARG A 397 8.64 -10.05 10.58
CA ARG A 397 8.26 -11.46 10.57
C ARG A 397 7.01 -11.66 11.38
N GLU A 398 6.12 -12.51 10.88
CA GLU A 398 4.93 -12.94 11.59
C GLU A 398 4.76 -14.46 11.47
N TRP A 399 4.44 -15.10 12.58
CA TRP A 399 4.05 -16.50 12.63
C TRP A 399 2.73 -16.62 13.36
N VAL A 400 1.72 -17.17 12.68
CA VAL A 400 0.36 -17.25 13.20
C VAL A 400 -0.10 -18.70 13.19
N ASN A 401 -0.59 -19.20 14.32
CA ASN A 401 -1.24 -20.48 14.48
C ASN A 401 -2.71 -20.24 14.81
N SER A 402 -3.64 -20.92 14.13
CA SER A 402 -5.07 -20.74 14.32
C SER A 402 -5.79 -22.09 14.38
N LEU A 403 -6.73 -22.18 15.31
CA LEU A 403 -7.72 -23.25 15.39
C LEU A 403 -9.11 -22.61 15.32
N ASP A 404 -9.91 -23.04 14.36
CA ASP A 404 -11.28 -22.61 14.16
C ASP A 404 -12.20 -23.84 14.22
N VAL A 405 -13.33 -23.73 14.91
CA VAL A 405 -14.31 -24.82 15.08
C VAL A 405 -15.71 -24.24 14.90
N THR A 406 -16.52 -24.90 14.08
CA THR A 406 -17.89 -24.45 13.78
C THR A 406 -18.85 -25.64 13.76
N ARG A 407 -20.05 -25.41 14.25
CA ARG A 407 -21.15 -26.38 14.09
C ARG A 407 -22.46 -25.66 13.79
N LYS A 408 -23.19 -26.22 12.85
CA LYS A 408 -24.55 -25.79 12.54
C LYS A 408 -25.54 -26.78 13.12
N TYR A 409 -26.52 -26.27 13.86
CA TYR A 409 -27.65 -27.02 14.39
C TYR A 409 -28.90 -26.63 13.62
N ASP A 410 -29.61 -27.61 13.07
CA ASP A 410 -30.91 -27.37 12.49
C ASP A 410 -31.96 -27.27 13.59
N LEU A 411 -32.81 -26.26 13.50
CA LEU A 411 -33.84 -25.98 14.51
C LEU A 411 -35.20 -26.54 14.07
N PRO A 412 -36.07 -26.92 15.02
CA PRO A 412 -37.46 -27.27 14.73
C PRO A 412 -38.12 -26.11 13.98
N GLY A 413 -38.77 -26.40 12.84
CA GLY A 413 -39.44 -25.37 12.01
C GLY A 413 -38.60 -24.84 10.85
N GLY A 414 -37.40 -25.41 10.57
CA GLY A 414 -36.60 -25.11 9.37
C GLY A 414 -35.56 -24.00 9.55
N GLY A 415 -35.34 -23.56 10.79
CA GLY A 415 -34.29 -22.59 11.11
C GLY A 415 -32.95 -23.26 11.41
N SER A 416 -31.91 -22.43 11.67
CA SER A 416 -30.59 -22.92 12.10
C SER A 416 -29.92 -22.04 13.15
N LEU A 417 -29.10 -22.67 13.99
CA LEU A 417 -28.19 -22.02 14.93
C LEU A 417 -26.77 -22.46 14.60
N GLN A 418 -25.91 -21.52 14.25
CA GLN A 418 -24.48 -21.75 14.06
C GLN A 418 -23.72 -21.29 15.31
N VAL A 419 -22.82 -22.14 15.75
CA VAL A 419 -21.90 -21.86 16.86
C VAL A 419 -20.49 -22.00 16.33
N SER A 420 -19.67 -20.95 16.48
CA SER A 420 -18.27 -20.95 16.06
C SER A 420 -17.40 -20.43 17.20
N PHE A 421 -16.20 -20.98 17.34
CA PHE A 421 -15.18 -20.47 18.25
C PHE A 421 -13.80 -20.81 17.73
N GLY A 422 -12.80 -20.09 18.20
CA GLY A 422 -11.43 -20.35 17.79
C GLY A 422 -10.41 -19.72 18.71
N LEU A 423 -9.17 -20.18 18.53
CA LEU A 423 -7.99 -19.72 19.23
C LEU A 423 -6.93 -19.34 18.21
N GLN A 424 -6.17 -18.31 18.51
CA GLN A 424 -5.06 -17.87 17.68
C GLN A 424 -3.89 -17.44 18.54
N ASP A 425 -2.68 -17.87 18.15
CA ASP A 425 -1.40 -17.42 18.67
C ASP A 425 -0.61 -16.75 17.53
N ARG A 426 -0.04 -15.56 17.79
CA ARG A 426 0.72 -14.79 16.78
C ARG A 426 2.02 -14.29 17.40
N LEU A 427 3.12 -14.65 16.76
CA LEU A 427 4.45 -14.17 17.11
C LEU A 427 4.88 -13.14 16.06
N GLU A 428 5.27 -11.97 16.50
CA GLU A 428 5.74 -10.87 15.66
C GLU A 428 7.19 -10.52 16.02
N ASN A 429 7.99 -10.21 15.01
CA ASN A 429 9.36 -9.72 15.18
C ASN A 429 9.62 -8.57 14.22
N PHE A 430 10.13 -7.46 14.74
CA PHE A 430 10.68 -6.37 13.94
C PHE A 430 12.17 -6.22 14.23
N ARG A 431 12.97 -6.00 13.19
CA ARG A 431 14.43 -5.83 13.32
C ARG A 431 14.93 -4.70 12.43
N ILE A 432 15.79 -3.87 13.00
CA ILE A 432 16.63 -2.89 12.30
C ILE A 432 18.09 -3.38 12.36
N THR A 433 18.75 -3.45 11.20
CA THR A 433 20.20 -3.73 11.12
C THR A 433 20.90 -2.44 10.71
N GLU A 434 22.03 -2.14 11.31
CA GLU A 434 22.84 -0.97 11.01
C GLU A 434 23.37 -0.95 9.57
N GLY A 435 23.65 0.27 9.08
CA GLY A 435 24.32 0.50 7.79
C GLY A 435 25.83 0.55 7.89
N ASP A 436 26.48 0.84 6.77
CA ASP A 436 27.92 1.09 6.73
C ASP A 436 28.28 2.33 7.59
N PRO A 437 29.37 2.33 8.36
CA PRO A 437 29.76 3.48 9.20
C PRO A 437 29.82 4.80 8.44
N ALA A 438 30.32 4.80 7.21
CA ALA A 438 30.38 6.00 6.37
C ALA A 438 29.00 6.56 6.03
N SER A 439 27.94 5.73 6.07
CA SER A 439 26.57 6.14 5.75
C SER A 439 25.92 7.01 6.83
N TYR A 440 26.41 6.97 8.07
CA TYR A 440 25.86 7.73 9.20
C TYR A 440 26.91 8.55 9.97
N ALA A 441 28.20 8.38 9.68
CA ALA A 441 29.27 9.07 10.40
C ALA A 441 29.21 10.60 10.23
N LEU A 442 29.58 11.32 11.29
CA LEU A 442 29.95 12.72 11.22
C LEU A 442 31.47 12.79 11.17
N GLY A 443 32.03 13.20 10.03
CA GLY A 443 33.46 13.45 9.83
C GLY A 443 33.87 14.85 10.26
N SER A 444 35.17 15.10 10.19
CA SER A 444 35.79 16.37 10.59
C SER A 444 36.26 17.22 9.40
N TYR A 445 35.87 16.88 8.18
CA TYR A 445 36.28 17.62 6.99
C TYR A 445 35.74 19.05 7.02
N VAL A 446 36.62 20.02 6.82
CA VAL A 446 36.28 21.43 6.66
C VAL A 446 36.73 21.88 5.27
N ARG A 447 35.89 22.55 4.56
CA ARG A 447 36.22 23.06 3.22
C ARG A 447 37.34 24.06 3.27
N PRO A 448 38.32 23.97 2.34
CA PRO A 448 39.43 24.93 2.23
C PRO A 448 38.95 26.37 2.10
N THR A 449 39.70 27.29 2.66
CA THR A 449 39.49 28.75 2.49
C THR A 449 39.47 29.10 1.01
N GLY A 450 38.53 29.94 0.58
CA GLY A 450 38.34 30.34 -0.82
C GLY A 450 37.36 29.46 -1.62
N GLN A 451 36.97 28.31 -1.09
CA GLN A 451 35.86 27.56 -1.65
C GLN A 451 34.50 28.09 -1.14
N ALA A 452 33.46 27.88 -1.94
CA ALA A 452 32.08 28.13 -1.50
C ALA A 452 31.75 27.32 -0.23
N PHE A 453 31.06 27.95 0.71
CA PHE A 453 30.71 27.36 2.00
C PHE A 453 31.92 27.00 2.90
N ALA A 454 33.13 27.63 2.69
CA ALA A 454 34.26 27.50 3.59
C ALA A 454 33.85 27.90 5.03
N GLY A 455 34.28 27.13 6.04
CA GLY A 455 33.95 27.37 7.44
C GLY A 455 32.53 27.01 7.86
N VAL A 456 31.66 26.56 6.94
CA VAL A 456 30.34 26.03 7.28
C VAL A 456 30.47 24.55 7.65
N PRO A 457 30.03 24.11 8.83
CA PRO A 457 30.02 22.70 9.20
C PRO A 457 29.16 21.88 8.21
N LEU A 458 29.73 20.74 7.84
CA LEU A 458 29.08 19.87 6.87
C LEU A 458 28.23 18.79 7.56
N ALA A 459 27.07 18.48 6.97
CA ALA A 459 26.21 17.46 7.50
C ALA A 459 26.89 16.08 7.47
N GLY A 460 26.76 15.35 8.57
CA GLY A 460 27.15 13.94 8.65
C GLY A 460 26.12 13.03 7.98
N GLY A 461 26.58 11.84 7.65
CA GLY A 461 25.77 10.83 6.99
C GLY A 461 25.59 11.03 5.49
N ALA A 462 25.17 9.96 4.81
CA ALA A 462 24.91 9.98 3.37
C ALA A 462 23.76 10.94 3.04
N GLN A 463 23.94 11.77 2.02
CA GLN A 463 22.99 12.83 1.67
C GLN A 463 21.67 12.24 1.17
N TYR A 464 20.54 12.80 1.63
CA TYR A 464 19.16 12.41 1.47
C TYR A 464 18.69 11.24 2.33
N ALA A 465 19.50 10.18 2.53
CA ALA A 465 19.13 9.02 3.33
C ALA A 465 20.36 8.50 4.08
N PRO A 466 20.60 8.95 5.31
CA PRO A 466 21.65 8.39 6.16
C PRO A 466 21.29 6.96 6.56
N GLY A 467 22.32 6.13 6.76
CA GLY A 467 22.16 4.76 7.25
C GLY A 467 21.71 4.71 8.71
N PHE A 468 21.12 3.58 9.10
CA PHE A 468 20.82 3.28 10.49
C PHE A 468 22.12 3.17 11.29
N ARG A 469 22.18 3.86 12.44
CA ARG A 469 23.31 3.82 13.35
C ARG A 469 23.22 2.56 14.24
N PRO A 470 24.30 2.14 14.90
CA PRO A 470 24.23 1.09 15.92
C PRO A 470 23.18 1.36 17.01
N ALA A 471 22.97 2.64 17.39
CA ALA A 471 21.95 3.04 18.35
C ALA A 471 20.50 2.91 17.82
N ASP A 472 20.30 2.86 16.52
CA ASP A 472 19.00 2.67 15.87
C ASP A 472 18.70 1.17 15.64
N ALA A 473 19.72 0.32 15.71
CA ALA A 473 19.64 -1.13 15.44
C ALA A 473 19.08 -1.89 16.66
N GLY A 474 18.32 -2.93 16.39
CA GLY A 474 17.73 -3.77 17.42
C GLY A 474 16.81 -4.85 16.85
N SER A 475 16.29 -5.68 17.74
CA SER A 475 15.31 -6.70 17.40
C SER A 475 14.26 -6.81 18.52
N TRP A 476 13.01 -6.62 18.16
CA TRP A 476 11.88 -6.58 19.09
C TRP A 476 10.89 -7.68 18.74
N ASN A 477 10.33 -8.31 19.78
CA ASN A 477 9.39 -9.42 19.63
C ASN A 477 8.13 -9.11 20.39
N ARG A 478 7.01 -9.60 19.86
CA ARG A 478 5.71 -9.54 20.51
C ARG A 478 4.98 -10.87 20.34
N ASN A 479 4.33 -11.32 21.41
CA ASN A 479 3.39 -12.45 21.39
C ASN A 479 1.98 -11.91 21.58
N VAL A 480 1.02 -12.47 20.81
CA VAL A 480 -0.39 -12.13 20.85
C VAL A 480 -1.19 -13.42 20.94
N VAL A 481 -1.93 -13.60 22.03
CA VAL A 481 -2.84 -14.74 22.18
C VAL A 481 -4.27 -14.24 22.16
N SER A 482 -5.13 -14.93 21.41
CA SER A 482 -6.53 -14.51 21.28
C SER A 482 -7.49 -15.70 21.22
N GLY A 483 -8.73 -15.43 21.63
CA GLY A 483 -9.85 -16.34 21.49
C GLY A 483 -11.12 -15.59 21.10
N TYR A 484 -11.95 -16.23 20.30
CA TYR A 484 -13.23 -15.66 19.88
C TYR A 484 -14.36 -16.68 19.96
N GLY A 485 -15.60 -16.16 20.02
CA GLY A 485 -16.84 -16.92 19.87
C GLY A 485 -17.85 -16.15 19.01
N GLU A 486 -18.62 -16.88 18.24
CA GLU A 486 -19.65 -16.33 17.32
C GLU A 486 -20.89 -17.22 17.34
N LEU A 487 -22.05 -16.58 17.37
CA LEU A 487 -23.37 -17.22 17.22
C LEU A 487 -24.09 -16.60 16.02
N GLY A 488 -24.57 -17.44 15.11
CA GLY A 488 -25.42 -17.06 13.99
C GLY A 488 -26.79 -17.73 14.10
N TYR A 489 -27.87 -16.97 14.23
CA TYR A 489 -29.23 -17.46 14.42
C TYR A 489 -30.08 -17.13 13.21
N GLU A 490 -30.60 -18.16 12.56
CA GLU A 490 -31.53 -18.08 11.43
C GLU A 490 -32.81 -18.86 11.77
N PRO A 491 -33.80 -18.21 12.42
CA PRO A 491 -35.06 -18.90 12.74
C PRO A 491 -35.86 -19.27 11.50
N ASN A 492 -35.68 -18.60 10.39
CA ASN A 492 -36.29 -18.82 9.12
C ASN A 492 -35.41 -18.18 8.00
N ASP A 493 -35.80 -18.31 6.74
CA ASP A 493 -35.10 -17.79 5.56
C ASP A 493 -35.09 -16.23 5.48
N ARG A 494 -35.94 -15.55 6.28
CA ARG A 494 -36.07 -14.09 6.27
C ARG A 494 -35.13 -13.37 7.25
N LEU A 495 -34.90 -13.94 8.43
CA LEU A 495 -34.17 -13.29 9.51
C LEU A 495 -32.84 -13.99 9.76
N PHE A 496 -31.78 -13.23 9.81
CA PHE A 496 -30.48 -13.59 10.36
C PHE A 496 -30.11 -12.63 11.47
N LEU A 497 -29.58 -13.14 12.57
CA LEU A 497 -28.97 -12.38 13.67
C LEU A 497 -27.63 -13.00 14.02
N GLY A 498 -26.60 -12.18 14.08
CA GLY A 498 -25.24 -12.55 14.43
C GLY A 498 -24.75 -11.85 15.70
N VAL A 499 -24.00 -12.55 16.54
CA VAL A 499 -23.27 -11.99 17.68
C VAL A 499 -21.88 -12.60 17.70
N ALA A 500 -20.84 -11.78 17.78
CA ALA A 500 -19.46 -12.21 17.91
C ALA A 500 -18.73 -11.45 19.02
N GLY A 501 -17.80 -12.14 19.69
CA GLY A 501 -16.92 -11.53 20.67
C GLY A 501 -15.52 -12.12 20.59
N ARG A 502 -14.51 -11.28 20.87
CA ARG A 502 -13.09 -11.68 20.85
C ARG A 502 -12.30 -10.98 21.93
N VAL A 503 -11.35 -11.69 22.50
CA VAL A 503 -10.35 -11.17 23.42
C VAL A 503 -8.96 -11.39 22.82
N GLU A 504 -8.13 -10.37 22.79
CA GLU A 504 -6.72 -10.47 22.41
C GLU A 504 -5.83 -9.88 23.49
N HIS A 505 -4.78 -10.60 23.85
CA HIS A 505 -3.76 -10.18 24.81
C HIS A 505 -2.40 -10.08 24.13
N PHE A 506 -1.79 -8.91 24.26
CA PHE A 506 -0.46 -8.58 23.78
C PHE A 506 0.48 -8.48 24.98
N ASN A 507 1.67 -9.03 24.86
CA ASN A 507 2.68 -8.98 25.95
C ASN A 507 3.49 -7.67 25.97
N ASP A 508 3.02 -6.62 25.27
CA ASP A 508 3.60 -5.27 25.28
C ASP A 508 2.62 -4.21 25.84
N SER A 509 2.89 -2.92 25.61
CA SER A 509 2.04 -1.80 26.05
C SER A 509 0.62 -1.81 25.47
N SER A 510 0.36 -2.62 24.44
CA SER A 510 -0.98 -2.79 23.86
C SER A 510 -1.94 -3.49 24.83
N GLY A 511 -1.43 -4.36 25.73
CA GLY A 511 -2.20 -5.01 26.79
C GLY A 511 -3.33 -5.90 26.26
N THR A 512 -4.51 -5.82 26.88
CA THR A 512 -5.67 -6.66 26.52
C THR A 512 -6.76 -5.81 25.86
N SER A 513 -7.25 -6.28 24.71
CA SER A 513 -8.40 -5.71 24.01
C SER A 513 -9.56 -6.69 24.00
N VAL A 514 -10.78 -6.18 24.24
CA VAL A 514 -12.04 -6.93 24.16
C VAL A 514 -12.94 -6.25 23.15
N VAL A 515 -13.40 -7.01 22.19
CA VAL A 515 -14.26 -6.50 21.12
C VAL A 515 -15.49 -7.38 20.94
N GLY A 516 -16.59 -6.76 20.50
CA GLY A 516 -17.84 -7.42 20.22
C GLY A 516 -18.53 -6.81 19.01
N LYS A 517 -19.38 -7.61 18.37
CA LYS A 517 -20.17 -7.21 17.21
C LYS A 517 -21.54 -7.85 17.28
N VAL A 518 -22.55 -7.12 16.86
CA VAL A 518 -23.87 -7.63 16.54
C VAL A 518 -24.20 -7.22 15.10
N ASP A 519 -24.78 -8.12 14.34
CA ASP A 519 -25.23 -7.85 12.99
C ASP A 519 -26.52 -8.60 12.69
N GLY A 520 -27.24 -8.12 11.69
CA GLY A 520 -28.48 -8.75 11.29
C GLY A 520 -28.94 -8.39 9.88
N ARG A 521 -29.75 -9.28 9.32
CA ARG A 521 -30.40 -9.08 8.04
C ARG A 521 -31.86 -9.50 8.15
N TYR A 522 -32.75 -8.71 7.57
CA TYR A 522 -34.17 -9.02 7.44
C TYR A 522 -34.65 -8.87 6.00
N LYS A 523 -35.14 -9.95 5.40
CA LYS A 523 -35.81 -9.94 4.07
C LYS A 523 -37.24 -9.40 4.23
N LEU A 524 -37.45 -8.16 3.82
CA LEU A 524 -38.79 -7.55 3.78
C LEU A 524 -39.65 -8.21 2.71
N THR A 525 -39.05 -8.46 1.54
CA THR A 525 -39.60 -9.22 0.41
C THR A 525 -38.48 -10.12 -0.16
N ASP A 526 -38.79 -10.93 -1.17
CA ASP A 526 -37.78 -11.77 -1.83
C ASP A 526 -36.73 -10.95 -2.60
N TRP A 527 -37.01 -9.68 -2.92
CA TRP A 527 -36.15 -8.79 -3.67
C TRP A 527 -35.60 -7.60 -2.83
N LEU A 528 -36.03 -7.42 -1.57
CA LEU A 528 -35.61 -6.32 -0.70
C LEU A 528 -35.23 -6.84 0.66
N SER A 529 -33.98 -6.56 1.07
CA SER A 529 -33.46 -6.87 2.41
C SER A 529 -32.93 -5.63 3.09
N LEU A 530 -33.12 -5.56 4.40
CA LEU A 530 -32.46 -4.65 5.32
C LEU A 530 -31.31 -5.37 6.00
N ARG A 531 -30.19 -4.67 6.22
CA ARG A 531 -29.08 -5.17 7.02
C ARG A 531 -28.52 -4.09 7.92
N GLY A 532 -27.86 -4.48 8.99
CA GLY A 532 -27.21 -3.54 9.87
C GLY A 532 -26.21 -4.24 10.78
N SER A 533 -25.21 -3.49 11.20
CA SER A 533 -24.21 -3.96 12.14
C SER A 533 -23.83 -2.85 13.13
N PHE A 534 -23.43 -3.28 14.32
CA PHE A 534 -22.86 -2.46 15.36
C PHE A 534 -21.79 -3.23 16.07
N GLY A 535 -20.60 -2.65 16.23
CA GLY A 535 -19.48 -3.30 16.87
C GLY A 535 -18.39 -2.33 17.27
N ASN A 536 -17.48 -2.82 18.09
CA ASN A 536 -16.24 -2.14 18.37
C ASN A 536 -15.06 -2.91 17.81
N GLY A 537 -13.99 -2.20 17.48
CA GLY A 537 -12.76 -2.76 16.97
C GLY A 537 -11.55 -2.08 17.62
N PHE A 538 -10.37 -2.53 17.22
CA PHE A 538 -9.13 -1.90 17.64
C PHE A 538 -8.00 -2.16 16.64
N HIS A 539 -7.00 -1.28 16.67
CA HIS A 539 -5.72 -1.47 16.00
C HIS A 539 -4.60 -1.33 17.02
N ALA A 540 -3.78 -2.37 17.17
CA ALA A 540 -2.64 -2.32 18.08
C ALA A 540 -1.47 -1.56 17.42
N PRO A 541 -0.72 -0.72 18.17
CA PRO A 541 0.49 -0.11 17.62
C PRO A 541 1.44 -1.19 17.13
N SER A 542 1.93 -1.06 15.90
CA SER A 542 2.89 -2.01 15.34
C SER A 542 4.24 -1.91 16.07
N LEU A 543 5.04 -2.98 16.05
CA LEU A 543 6.42 -2.94 16.55
C LEU A 543 7.26 -1.89 15.80
N VAL A 544 6.94 -1.64 14.53
CA VAL A 544 7.59 -0.60 13.73
C VAL A 544 7.27 0.79 14.28
N GLN A 545 6.01 1.10 14.58
CA GLN A 545 5.63 2.39 15.17
C GLN A 545 6.25 2.62 16.55
N GLN A 546 6.45 1.56 17.33
CA GLN A 546 7.04 1.64 18.66
C GLN A 546 8.56 1.85 18.63
N HIS A 547 9.26 1.24 17.67
CA HIS A 547 10.72 1.08 17.71
C HIS A 547 11.46 1.64 16.50
N TYR A 548 10.76 2.16 15.48
CA TYR A 548 11.42 2.73 14.32
C TYR A 548 12.22 3.95 14.71
N SER A 549 13.50 3.94 14.35
CA SER A 549 14.43 5.05 14.51
C SER A 549 15.12 5.32 13.18
N ASN A 550 15.26 6.59 12.85
CA ASN A 550 16.06 7.04 11.71
C ASN A 550 16.53 8.47 12.01
N ALA A 551 17.82 8.71 11.94
CA ALA A 551 18.41 10.01 12.21
C ALA A 551 18.96 10.63 10.95
N ARG A 552 18.72 11.93 10.78
CA ARG A 552 19.32 12.75 9.74
C ARG A 552 20.09 13.91 10.38
N ILE A 553 21.36 14.01 10.05
CA ILE A 553 22.23 15.08 10.56
C ILE A 553 22.30 16.19 9.51
N THR A 554 21.86 17.42 9.86
CA THR A 554 21.85 18.57 8.95
C THR A 554 22.52 19.78 9.61
N PRO A 555 23.29 20.60 8.89
CA PRO A 555 23.76 21.87 9.42
C PRO A 555 22.59 22.85 9.57
N SER A 556 22.60 23.63 10.63
CA SER A 556 21.67 24.73 10.82
C SER A 556 21.94 25.85 9.81
N THR A 557 20.89 26.33 9.17
CA THR A 557 20.93 27.51 8.29
C THR A 557 20.46 28.78 8.98
N ALA A 558 19.99 28.70 10.23
CA ALA A 558 19.55 29.84 11.00
C ALA A 558 20.76 30.73 11.42
N ALA A 559 20.64 32.05 11.28
CA ALA A 559 21.73 32.96 11.51
C ALA A 559 22.33 32.85 12.93
N ALA A 560 21.50 32.57 13.95
CA ALA A 560 21.94 32.41 15.34
C ALA A 560 22.70 31.12 15.62
N THR A 561 22.50 30.08 14.79
CA THR A 561 23.07 28.74 14.95
C THR A 561 23.75 28.27 13.66
N LEU A 562 24.16 29.23 12.83
CA LEU A 562 24.79 28.94 11.56
C LEU A 562 26.01 28.04 11.77
N GLY A 563 25.93 26.88 11.13
CA GLY A 563 27.02 25.93 11.21
C GLY A 563 26.93 24.94 12.38
N GLN A 564 26.02 25.05 13.31
CA GLN A 564 25.76 23.98 14.28
C GLN A 564 25.09 22.78 13.58
N VAL A 565 25.45 21.60 14.02
CA VAL A 565 24.91 20.36 13.52
C VAL A 565 23.61 20.06 14.26
N ILE A 566 22.51 19.92 13.50
CA ILE A 566 21.19 19.53 14.03
C ILE A 566 20.94 18.08 13.63
N THR A 567 20.64 17.23 14.60
CA THR A 567 20.17 15.87 14.36
C THR A 567 18.65 15.87 14.35
N ASN A 568 18.05 15.61 13.18
CA ASN A 568 16.61 15.40 13.04
C ASN A 568 16.35 13.89 13.04
N GLN A 569 15.57 13.42 14.01
CA GLN A 569 15.37 11.98 14.25
C GLN A 569 13.90 11.64 14.48
N ILE A 570 13.47 10.50 13.92
CA ILE A 570 12.27 9.81 14.43
C ILE A 570 12.75 9.00 15.63
N LEU A 571 12.18 9.31 16.79
CA LEU A 571 12.57 8.74 18.08
C LEU A 571 11.59 7.61 18.43
N PRO A 572 12.10 6.42 18.78
CA PRO A 572 11.29 5.41 19.46
C PRO A 572 10.64 5.99 20.72
N VAL A 573 9.44 5.54 21.07
CA VAL A 573 8.69 6.10 22.22
C VAL A 573 9.35 5.86 23.57
N ASP A 574 10.24 4.88 23.66
CA ASP A 574 11.06 4.54 24.83
C ASP A 574 12.43 5.24 24.85
N ASN A 575 12.74 6.04 23.83
CA ASN A 575 13.99 6.82 23.77
C ASN A 575 13.99 7.91 24.87
N PRO A 576 15.09 8.06 25.64
CA PRO A 576 15.17 9.08 26.69
C PRO A 576 14.82 10.50 26.25
N ALA A 577 15.20 10.89 25.02
CA ALA A 577 14.86 12.21 24.49
C ALA A 577 13.37 12.34 24.16
N ALA A 578 12.77 11.28 23.63
CA ALA A 578 11.32 11.25 23.40
C ALA A 578 10.53 11.34 24.72
N ILE A 579 10.95 10.60 25.75
CA ILE A 579 10.33 10.63 27.07
C ILE A 579 10.47 12.03 27.70
N ALA A 580 11.65 12.66 27.64
CA ALA A 580 11.87 14.02 28.09
C ALA A 580 10.98 15.05 27.37
N LEU A 581 10.59 14.77 26.13
CA LEU A 581 9.71 15.57 25.29
C LEU A 581 8.24 15.09 25.36
N GLY A 582 7.89 14.28 26.37
CA GLY A 582 6.52 13.89 26.65
C GLY A 582 6.00 12.65 25.94
N ALA A 583 6.84 11.86 25.31
CA ALA A 583 6.43 10.58 24.74
C ALA A 583 5.93 9.62 25.85
N ARG A 584 4.95 8.82 25.49
CA ARG A 584 4.38 7.76 26.37
C ARG A 584 4.30 6.46 25.57
N PRO A 585 4.33 5.29 26.21
CA PRO A 585 4.07 4.03 25.55
C PRO A 585 2.76 4.08 24.74
N LEU A 586 2.80 3.61 23.49
CA LEU A 586 1.63 3.63 22.63
C LEU A 586 0.55 2.68 23.16
N ARG A 587 -0.70 3.07 22.96
CA ARG A 587 -1.90 2.30 23.31
C ARG A 587 -2.65 1.92 22.05
N PRO A 588 -3.46 0.85 22.07
CA PRO A 588 -4.33 0.52 20.95
C PRO A 588 -5.26 1.68 20.59
N GLU A 589 -5.41 1.94 19.31
CA GLU A 589 -6.51 2.71 18.78
C GLU A 589 -7.80 1.90 18.97
N LYS A 590 -8.89 2.55 19.31
CA LYS A 590 -10.19 1.91 19.52
C LYS A 590 -11.19 2.44 18.53
N SER A 591 -11.94 1.54 17.89
CA SER A 591 -13.02 1.95 17.00
C SER A 591 -14.40 1.61 17.54
N LEU A 592 -15.39 2.37 17.07
CA LEU A 592 -16.81 2.08 17.18
C LEU A 592 -17.42 2.24 15.79
N ASP A 593 -17.99 1.15 15.29
CA ASP A 593 -18.47 1.02 13.93
C ASP A 593 -19.97 0.76 13.92
N THR A 594 -20.69 1.47 13.06
CA THR A 594 -22.12 1.29 12.85
C THR A 594 -22.40 1.35 11.36
N SER A 595 -23.14 0.38 10.83
CA SER A 595 -23.63 0.40 9.46
C SER A 595 -25.10 0.01 9.37
N VAL A 596 -25.81 0.61 8.40
CA VAL A 596 -27.17 0.26 8.03
C VAL A 596 -27.26 0.26 6.52
N GLY A 597 -27.86 -0.77 5.94
CA GLY A 597 -27.93 -0.90 4.49
C GLY A 597 -29.20 -1.55 3.97
N LEU A 598 -29.37 -1.40 2.68
CA LEU A 598 -30.43 -1.97 1.86
C LEU A 598 -29.80 -2.78 0.73
N THR A 599 -30.42 -3.92 0.41
CA THR A 599 -30.09 -4.73 -0.76
C THR A 599 -31.35 -4.96 -1.59
N LEU A 600 -31.29 -4.61 -2.88
CA LEU A 600 -32.40 -4.75 -3.81
C LEU A 600 -31.99 -5.65 -4.98
N ASN A 601 -32.78 -6.72 -5.24
CA ASN A 601 -32.58 -7.66 -6.34
C ASN A 601 -33.95 -7.93 -7.03
N PRO A 602 -34.54 -6.92 -7.67
CA PRO A 602 -35.86 -7.06 -8.26
C PRO A 602 -35.91 -8.03 -9.45
N SER A 603 -34.75 -8.36 -10.01
CA SER A 603 -34.60 -9.37 -11.07
C SER A 603 -33.19 -9.99 -10.99
N PRO A 604 -32.96 -11.17 -11.61
CA PRO A 604 -31.64 -11.77 -11.72
C PRO A 604 -30.60 -10.89 -12.44
N ASP A 605 -31.10 -9.96 -13.26
CA ASP A 605 -30.25 -9.07 -14.07
C ASP A 605 -29.81 -7.80 -13.34
N PHE A 606 -30.42 -7.46 -12.20
CA PHE A 606 -30.16 -6.19 -11.50
C PHE A 606 -29.97 -6.36 -10.00
N SER A 607 -28.90 -5.81 -9.48
CA SER A 607 -28.68 -5.68 -8.03
C SER A 607 -28.31 -4.25 -7.66
N LEU A 608 -28.75 -3.80 -6.48
CA LEU A 608 -28.39 -2.52 -5.88
C LEU A 608 -28.16 -2.71 -4.40
N THR A 609 -27.03 -2.21 -3.89
CA THR A 609 -26.77 -2.09 -2.47
C THR A 609 -26.54 -0.63 -2.08
N VAL A 610 -27.05 -0.24 -0.93
CA VAL A 610 -26.89 1.10 -0.36
C VAL A 610 -26.56 0.92 1.12
N ASP A 611 -25.36 1.33 1.54
CA ASP A 611 -24.87 1.16 2.90
C ASP A 611 -24.38 2.49 3.46
N GLY A 612 -25.04 2.99 4.51
CA GLY A 612 -24.56 4.13 5.30
C GLY A 612 -23.70 3.64 6.48
N TYR A 613 -22.66 4.39 6.84
CA TYR A 613 -21.77 4.01 7.91
C TYR A 613 -21.26 5.18 8.73
N ILE A 614 -20.92 4.89 10.00
CA ILE A 614 -20.21 5.79 10.91
C ILE A 614 -19.09 4.97 11.55
N VAL A 615 -17.85 5.47 11.46
CA VAL A 615 -16.67 4.92 12.12
C VAL A 615 -16.04 5.98 13.00
N LYS A 616 -15.95 5.72 14.31
CA LYS A 616 -15.18 6.53 15.25
C LYS A 616 -13.89 5.80 15.56
N VAL A 617 -12.77 6.53 15.58
CA VAL A 617 -11.48 5.98 16.02
C VAL A 617 -10.92 6.90 17.08
N ASP A 618 -10.81 6.38 18.30
CA ASP A 618 -10.27 7.06 19.46
C ASP A 618 -8.81 6.68 19.69
N ASN A 619 -8.01 7.60 20.27
CA ASN A 619 -6.58 7.42 20.52
C ASN A 619 -5.76 7.09 19.27
N ARG A 620 -6.08 7.73 18.17
CA ARG A 620 -5.42 7.49 16.89
C ARG A 620 -3.94 7.81 16.97
N ILE A 621 -3.11 6.87 16.46
CA ILE A 621 -1.66 7.00 16.44
C ILE A 621 -1.26 7.92 15.30
N ALA A 622 -0.45 8.92 15.61
CA ALA A 622 0.11 9.85 14.64
C ALA A 622 1.57 10.16 14.98
N LEU A 623 2.34 10.54 13.97
CA LEU A 623 3.66 11.10 14.18
C LEU A 623 3.51 12.54 14.67
N SER A 624 4.23 12.92 15.73
CA SER A 624 4.18 14.28 16.28
C SER A 624 4.70 15.32 15.29
N SER A 625 4.40 16.57 15.53
CA SER A 625 5.10 17.70 14.92
C SER A 625 6.60 17.62 15.18
N ILE A 626 7.40 18.26 14.32
CA ILE A 626 8.85 18.35 14.56
C ILE A 626 9.09 19.23 15.81
N LEU A 627 9.67 18.64 16.85
CA LEU A 627 10.07 19.28 18.09
C LEU A 627 11.44 19.92 17.88
N GLN A 628 11.51 21.25 17.98
CA GLN A 628 12.72 22.03 17.75
C GLN A 628 12.64 23.41 18.40
N GLY A 629 13.76 24.07 18.50
CA GLY A 629 13.88 25.44 18.99
C GLY A 629 14.34 25.57 20.46
N PRO A 630 14.54 26.81 20.97
CA PRO A 630 15.18 27.06 22.25
C PRO A 630 14.51 26.38 23.46
N ALA A 631 13.18 26.35 23.49
CA ALA A 631 12.44 25.70 24.57
C ALA A 631 12.64 24.18 24.58
N VAL A 632 12.62 23.54 23.39
CA VAL A 632 12.94 22.11 23.24
C VAL A 632 14.38 21.84 23.69
N ASN A 633 15.32 22.68 23.25
CA ASN A 633 16.73 22.56 23.65
C ASN A 633 16.91 22.67 25.17
N ALA A 634 16.19 23.60 25.83
CA ALA A 634 16.22 23.74 27.28
C ALA A 634 15.70 22.48 28.00
N ILE A 635 14.62 21.88 27.51
CA ILE A 635 14.08 20.62 28.05
C ILE A 635 15.12 19.49 27.91
N LEU A 636 15.73 19.35 26.74
CA LEU A 636 16.75 18.32 26.49
C LEU A 636 17.97 18.49 27.41
N VAL A 637 18.48 19.73 27.54
CA VAL A 637 19.62 20.04 28.43
C VAL A 637 19.27 19.76 29.91
N ALA A 638 18.08 20.14 30.36
CA ALA A 638 17.63 19.85 31.73
C ALA A 638 17.57 18.35 32.05
N ASN A 639 17.43 17.50 31.02
CA ASN A 639 17.47 16.05 31.12
C ASN A 639 18.84 15.45 30.78
N GLY A 640 19.91 16.25 30.68
CA GLY A 640 21.26 15.78 30.36
C GLY A 640 21.47 15.35 28.91
N LEU A 641 20.64 15.81 27.98
CA LEU A 641 20.62 15.42 26.57
C LEU A 641 21.19 16.54 25.67
N SER A 642 21.55 16.18 24.42
CA SER A 642 22.10 17.14 23.45
C SER A 642 21.06 18.20 23.07
N PRO A 643 21.39 19.50 23.12
CA PRO A 643 20.51 20.59 22.70
C PRO A 643 20.28 20.64 21.18
N ASN A 644 21.10 19.96 20.41
CA ASN A 644 21.06 19.99 18.95
C ASN A 644 20.23 18.85 18.35
N LEU A 645 19.41 18.20 19.15
CA LEU A 645 18.47 17.17 18.72
C LEU A 645 17.12 17.82 18.37
N THR A 646 16.65 17.58 17.16
CA THR A 646 15.26 17.84 16.77
C THR A 646 14.63 16.50 16.43
N GLY A 647 13.35 16.31 16.70
CA GLY A 647 12.78 15.00 16.45
C GLY A 647 11.27 14.97 16.43
N GLN A 648 10.79 13.78 16.14
CA GLN A 648 9.39 13.42 16.14
C GLN A 648 9.26 12.05 16.81
N TYR A 649 8.13 11.78 17.42
CA TYR A 649 7.79 10.47 17.96
C TYR A 649 6.33 10.13 17.70
N PHE A 650 5.99 8.85 17.74
CA PHE A 650 4.61 8.41 17.62
C PHE A 650 3.83 8.65 18.92
N THR A 651 2.58 9.06 18.80
CA THR A 651 1.74 9.39 19.96
C THR A 651 0.25 9.14 19.65
N ASN A 652 -0.52 8.76 20.68
CA ASN A 652 -1.98 8.65 20.62
C ASN A 652 -2.62 10.03 20.85
N ALA A 653 -2.67 10.88 19.83
CA ALA A 653 -2.99 12.28 20.00
C ALA A 653 -4.34 12.73 19.41
N LEU A 654 -5.04 11.86 18.65
CA LEU A 654 -6.22 12.26 17.89
C LEU A 654 -7.40 11.31 18.10
N ASP A 655 -8.62 11.88 18.06
CA ASP A 655 -9.84 11.11 17.81
C ASP A 655 -10.45 11.60 16.51
N THR A 656 -10.98 10.67 15.72
CA THR A 656 -11.60 10.97 14.43
C THR A 656 -12.98 10.34 14.32
N ARG A 657 -13.83 10.94 13.50
CA ARG A 657 -15.12 10.39 13.10
C ARG A 657 -15.26 10.48 11.60
N THR A 658 -15.49 9.32 10.97
CA THR A 658 -15.79 9.22 9.54
C THR A 658 -17.25 8.85 9.37
N ILE A 659 -17.97 9.59 8.51
CA ILE A 659 -19.35 9.30 8.12
C ILE A 659 -19.38 9.18 6.60
N GLY A 660 -20.06 8.16 6.09
CA GLY A 660 -20.13 7.97 4.65
C GLY A 660 -21.26 7.08 4.20
N ALA A 661 -21.33 6.89 2.89
CA ALA A 661 -22.26 6.00 2.24
C ALA A 661 -21.61 5.34 1.01
N ASP A 662 -21.92 4.07 0.81
CA ASP A 662 -21.55 3.29 -0.36
C ASP A 662 -22.81 2.93 -1.12
N VAL A 663 -22.85 3.16 -2.44
CA VAL A 663 -23.93 2.74 -3.34
C VAL A 663 -23.32 1.96 -4.47
N ILE A 664 -23.78 0.74 -4.71
CA ILE A 664 -23.28 -0.10 -5.79
C ILE A 664 -24.48 -0.70 -6.54
N ALA A 665 -24.54 -0.45 -7.84
CA ALA A 665 -25.51 -1.01 -8.75
C ALA A 665 -24.83 -1.85 -9.83
N THR A 666 -25.36 -3.01 -10.10
CA THR A 666 -24.92 -3.88 -11.21
C THR A 666 -26.12 -4.28 -12.04
N TYR A 667 -26.00 -4.14 -13.35
CA TYR A 667 -26.98 -4.60 -14.32
C TYR A 667 -26.28 -5.49 -15.35
N ARG A 668 -26.78 -6.71 -15.55
CA ARG A 668 -26.25 -7.67 -16.52
C ARG A 668 -27.39 -8.18 -17.40
N ARG A 669 -27.18 -8.12 -18.70
CA ARG A 669 -28.19 -8.61 -19.63
C ARG A 669 -27.57 -9.31 -20.84
N ARG A 670 -28.15 -10.46 -21.19
CA ARG A 670 -27.86 -11.14 -22.45
C ARG A 670 -28.73 -10.54 -23.55
N LEU A 671 -28.11 -10.09 -24.63
CA LEU A 671 -28.76 -9.43 -25.79
C LEU A 671 -28.89 -10.37 -26.98
N GLY A 672 -29.12 -11.68 -26.76
CA GLY A 672 -29.16 -12.69 -27.81
C GLY A 672 -27.82 -12.82 -28.52
N ASP A 673 -27.80 -12.71 -29.84
CA ASP A 673 -26.63 -12.83 -30.69
C ASP A 673 -25.67 -11.65 -30.55
N LEU A 674 -26.08 -10.56 -29.91
CA LEU A 674 -25.23 -9.41 -29.58
C LEU A 674 -24.42 -9.62 -28.28
N GLY A 675 -24.48 -10.83 -27.68
CA GLY A 675 -23.68 -11.19 -26.51
C GLY A 675 -24.22 -10.68 -25.19
N THR A 676 -23.34 -10.42 -24.25
CA THR A 676 -23.70 -10.01 -22.87
C THR A 676 -23.14 -8.63 -22.56
N VAL A 677 -23.99 -7.77 -22.03
CA VAL A 677 -23.60 -6.45 -21.48
C VAL A 677 -23.68 -6.49 -19.95
N ARG A 678 -22.67 -5.96 -19.28
CA ARG A 678 -22.68 -5.71 -17.84
C ARG A 678 -22.36 -4.24 -17.60
N LEU A 679 -23.21 -3.56 -16.84
CA LEU A 679 -23.03 -2.19 -16.40
C LEU A 679 -22.83 -2.17 -14.89
N THR A 680 -21.89 -1.41 -14.41
CA THR A 680 -21.64 -1.19 -12.99
C THR A 680 -21.61 0.30 -12.70
N ALA A 681 -22.22 0.70 -11.58
CA ALA A 681 -22.16 2.07 -11.07
C ALA A 681 -21.91 2.00 -9.56
N ALA A 682 -20.85 2.62 -9.11
CA ALA A 682 -20.48 2.61 -7.72
C ALA A 682 -20.15 4.04 -7.25
N LEU A 683 -20.64 4.41 -6.07
CA LEU A 683 -20.41 5.70 -5.42
C LEU A 683 -19.95 5.46 -3.99
N ASN A 684 -18.87 6.11 -3.58
CA ASN A 684 -18.51 6.31 -2.19
C ASN A 684 -18.59 7.81 -1.85
N LEU A 685 -19.28 8.10 -0.75
CA LEU A 685 -19.25 9.39 -0.08
C LEU A 685 -18.58 9.18 1.27
N ASN A 686 -17.62 10.02 1.62
CA ASN A 686 -16.83 9.88 2.83
C ASN A 686 -16.38 11.23 3.36
N HIS A 687 -16.66 11.48 4.64
CA HIS A 687 -16.25 12.71 5.31
C HIS A 687 -15.67 12.38 6.69
N THR A 688 -14.36 12.68 6.86
CA THR A 688 -13.62 12.46 8.10
C THR A 688 -13.40 13.78 8.82
N LYS A 689 -13.70 13.82 10.12
CA LYS A 689 -13.42 14.95 11.02
C LYS A 689 -12.55 14.51 12.17
N ILE A 690 -11.62 15.35 12.58
CA ILE A 690 -10.96 15.26 13.87
C ILE A 690 -11.95 15.78 14.93
N THR A 691 -12.30 14.92 15.89
CA THR A 691 -13.26 15.24 16.95
C THR A 691 -12.58 15.69 18.23
N ARG A 692 -11.34 15.29 18.43
CA ARG A 692 -10.48 15.69 19.56
C ARG A 692 -9.02 15.70 19.12
N ILE A 693 -8.29 16.69 19.57
CA ILE A 693 -6.82 16.71 19.59
C ILE A 693 -6.42 16.60 21.05
N GLY A 694 -5.57 15.66 21.42
CA GLY A 694 -5.06 15.51 22.77
C GLY A 694 -4.32 16.79 23.22
N ALA A 695 -4.38 17.10 24.51
CA ALA A 695 -3.56 18.15 25.08
C ALA A 695 -2.08 17.82 24.90
N ASN A 696 -1.24 18.84 24.75
CA ASN A 696 0.19 18.66 24.80
C ASN A 696 0.63 18.02 26.12
N PRO A 697 1.63 17.15 26.12
CA PRO A 697 2.22 16.69 27.37
C PRO A 697 2.74 17.87 28.21
N PRO A 698 2.67 17.81 29.55
CA PRO A 698 3.16 18.90 30.40
C PRO A 698 4.62 19.26 30.15
N GLU A 699 5.44 18.34 29.72
CA GLU A 699 6.84 18.54 29.36
C GLU A 699 7.01 19.57 28.24
N LEU A 700 5.98 19.80 27.43
CA LEU A 700 5.96 20.73 26.31
C LEU A 700 5.28 22.07 26.64
N ASP A 701 4.87 22.32 27.88
CA ASP A 701 4.20 23.57 28.29
C ASP A 701 5.05 24.81 27.98
N ALA A 702 6.37 24.67 28.04
CA ALA A 702 7.32 25.74 27.69
C ALA A 702 7.28 26.18 26.22
N LEU A 703 6.65 25.41 25.32
CA LEU A 703 6.44 25.74 23.91
C LEU A 703 5.28 26.73 23.71
N GLY A 704 4.50 26.98 24.76
CA GLY A 704 3.36 27.91 24.76
C GLY A 704 2.08 27.32 24.13
N ALA A 705 0.98 28.06 24.33
CA ALA A 705 -0.37 27.60 23.95
C ALA A 705 -0.61 27.49 22.42
N GLY A 706 0.26 28.08 21.60
CA GLY A 706 0.18 27.99 20.14
C GLY A 706 0.80 26.71 19.55
N TYR A 707 1.52 25.94 20.34
CA TYR A 707 2.14 24.71 19.88
C TYR A 707 1.10 23.58 19.85
N GLN A 708 1.08 22.81 18.77
CA GLN A 708 0.22 21.62 18.63
C GLN A 708 1.12 20.40 18.38
N LEU A 709 0.94 19.35 19.19
CA LEU A 709 1.72 18.11 19.07
C LEU A 709 1.48 17.40 17.73
N VAL A 710 0.31 17.59 17.12
CA VAL A 710 0.02 17.16 15.75
C VAL A 710 -0.23 18.39 14.88
N ASP A 711 0.64 18.63 13.93
CA ASP A 711 0.60 19.84 13.12
C ASP A 711 -0.57 19.86 12.12
N ARG A 712 -0.84 21.06 11.59
CA ARG A 712 -1.91 21.31 10.64
C ARG A 712 -1.80 20.45 9.37
N VAL A 713 -0.59 20.17 8.91
CA VAL A 713 -0.38 19.37 7.69
C VAL A 713 -0.78 17.93 7.93
N THR A 714 -0.36 17.37 9.06
CA THR A 714 -0.76 16.02 9.48
C THR A 714 -2.27 15.92 9.67
N GLN A 715 -2.90 16.92 10.30
CA GLN A 715 -4.36 16.97 10.44
C GLN A 715 -5.07 16.98 9.07
N GLY A 716 -4.62 17.83 8.14
CA GLY A 716 -5.21 17.93 6.80
C GLY A 716 -5.00 16.67 5.93
N TYR A 717 -3.95 15.90 6.17
CA TYR A 717 -3.80 14.58 5.51
C TYR A 717 -4.84 13.57 5.98
N LEU A 718 -5.37 13.72 7.16
CA LEU A 718 -6.43 12.86 7.69
C LEU A 718 -7.84 13.28 7.26
N THR A 719 -8.05 14.59 6.97
CA THR A 719 -9.39 15.16 6.72
C THR A 719 -9.63 15.56 5.27
N ASP A 720 -8.66 16.23 4.62
CA ASP A 720 -8.87 16.97 3.38
C ASP A 720 -8.15 16.40 2.17
N ALA A 721 -7.12 15.56 2.39
CA ALA A 721 -6.23 15.10 1.32
C ALA A 721 -6.78 13.90 0.52
N ILE A 722 -7.83 13.25 1.01
CA ILE A 722 -8.54 12.18 0.32
C ILE A 722 -9.85 12.75 -0.23
N PRO A 723 -10.21 12.50 -1.51
CA PRO A 723 -11.48 12.97 -2.06
C PRO A 723 -12.69 12.47 -1.25
N GLU A 724 -13.58 13.38 -0.86
CA GLU A 724 -14.81 13.04 -0.13
C GLU A 724 -15.83 12.27 -0.98
N SER A 725 -15.63 12.20 -2.29
CA SER A 725 -16.50 11.42 -3.18
C SER A 725 -15.70 10.74 -4.27
N LYS A 726 -16.08 9.51 -4.57
CA LYS A 726 -15.56 8.75 -5.71
C LYS A 726 -16.70 8.04 -6.40
N ILE A 727 -16.79 8.19 -7.73
CA ILE A 727 -17.76 7.50 -8.58
C ILE A 727 -16.97 6.61 -9.52
N ALA A 728 -17.33 5.34 -9.62
CA ALA A 728 -16.81 4.41 -10.61
C ALA A 728 -17.96 3.91 -11.48
N LEU A 729 -17.83 4.08 -12.80
CA LEU A 729 -18.76 3.60 -13.80
C LEU A 729 -18.03 2.59 -14.67
N GLY A 730 -18.62 1.43 -14.89
CA GLY A 730 -18.06 0.38 -15.72
C GLY A 730 -19.08 -0.09 -16.75
N ALA A 731 -18.61 -0.38 -17.96
CA ALA A 731 -19.37 -1.08 -18.98
C ALA A 731 -18.49 -2.15 -19.62
N SER A 732 -18.92 -3.40 -19.55
CA SER A 732 -18.28 -4.49 -20.27
C SER A 732 -19.28 -5.11 -21.26
N TRP A 733 -18.81 -5.40 -22.46
CA TRP A 733 -19.58 -6.02 -23.52
C TRP A 733 -18.77 -7.16 -24.13
N ASN A 734 -19.29 -8.37 -23.97
CA ASN A 734 -18.73 -9.58 -24.54
C ASN A 734 -19.58 -9.98 -25.75
N TRP A 735 -19.03 -9.88 -26.95
CA TRP A 735 -19.72 -10.14 -28.20
C TRP A 735 -18.87 -11.00 -29.14
N ASP A 736 -19.31 -12.24 -29.37
CA ASP A 736 -18.58 -13.22 -30.18
C ASP A 736 -17.10 -13.31 -29.75
N LYS A 737 -16.19 -12.87 -30.60
CA LYS A 737 -14.74 -12.85 -30.36
C LYS A 737 -14.22 -11.56 -29.76
N LEU A 738 -15.08 -10.61 -29.41
CA LEU A 738 -14.70 -9.29 -28.92
C LEU A 738 -15.17 -9.09 -27.47
N ASP A 739 -14.24 -8.70 -26.62
CA ASP A 739 -14.53 -8.15 -25.31
C ASP A 739 -14.17 -6.66 -25.30
N PHE A 740 -15.14 -5.83 -25.00
CA PHE A 740 -14.98 -4.39 -24.83
C PHE A 740 -15.18 -3.99 -23.37
N ASN A 741 -14.28 -3.20 -22.82
CA ASN A 741 -14.35 -2.68 -21.47
C ASN A 741 -14.11 -1.17 -21.46
N LEU A 742 -15.04 -0.44 -20.84
CA LEU A 742 -14.97 1.00 -20.61
C LEU A 742 -15.15 1.26 -19.12
N GLN A 743 -14.28 2.07 -18.53
CA GLN A 743 -14.35 2.45 -17.14
C GLN A 743 -14.16 3.96 -17.00
N GLY A 744 -15.07 4.63 -16.30
CA GLY A 744 -14.98 6.04 -15.93
C GLY A 744 -14.90 6.19 -14.42
N ILE A 745 -13.88 6.88 -13.89
CA ILE A 745 -13.74 7.12 -12.47
C ILE A 745 -13.69 8.63 -12.23
N ARG A 746 -14.61 9.12 -11.40
CA ARG A 746 -14.59 10.51 -10.94
C ARG A 746 -14.04 10.56 -9.53
N TYR A 747 -12.92 11.23 -9.37
CA TYR A 747 -12.42 11.63 -8.07
C TYR A 747 -12.98 13.02 -7.72
N GLY A 748 -13.53 13.16 -6.51
CA GLY A 748 -14.03 14.42 -5.97
C GLY A 748 -12.92 15.45 -5.77
N LYS A 749 -13.31 16.64 -5.35
CA LYS A 749 -12.34 17.66 -4.91
C LYS A 749 -11.56 17.19 -3.68
N PHE A 750 -10.31 17.64 -3.54
CA PHE A 750 -9.48 17.42 -2.36
C PHE A 750 -8.55 18.63 -2.13
N THR A 751 -7.92 18.69 -0.97
CA THR A 751 -6.99 19.75 -0.61
C THR A 751 -5.65 19.18 -0.19
N ALA A 752 -4.54 19.64 -0.77
CA ALA A 752 -3.21 19.39 -0.23
C ALA A 752 -2.93 20.46 0.83
N PRO A 753 -2.84 20.08 2.13
CA PRO A 753 -2.64 21.03 3.20
C PRO A 753 -1.24 21.63 3.16
N GLY A 754 -1.13 22.94 3.36
CA GLY A 754 0.12 23.66 3.58
C GLY A 754 0.44 23.85 5.06
N VAL A 755 1.65 24.32 5.39
CA VAL A 755 2.03 24.65 6.77
C VAL A 755 1.21 25.81 7.35
N ASN A 756 0.64 26.64 6.48
CA ASN A 756 -0.38 27.63 6.82
C ASN A 756 -1.48 27.66 5.74
N PRO A 757 -2.69 28.19 6.03
CA PRO A 757 -3.82 28.16 5.10
C PRO A 757 -3.56 28.81 3.73
N SER A 758 -2.69 29.82 3.66
CA SER A 758 -2.36 30.49 2.41
C SER A 758 -1.57 29.63 1.43
N LEU A 759 -1.02 28.52 1.92
CA LEU A 759 -0.27 27.52 1.14
C LEU A 759 -1.11 26.28 0.79
N ASP A 760 -2.39 26.29 1.17
CA ASP A 760 -3.30 25.20 0.79
C ASP A 760 -3.52 25.20 -0.71
N ARG A 761 -3.67 23.99 -1.27
CA ARG A 761 -3.94 23.80 -2.68
C ARG A 761 -5.20 23.02 -2.88
N PHE A 762 -6.12 23.62 -3.59
CA PHE A 762 -7.42 23.04 -3.91
C PHE A 762 -7.36 22.36 -5.27
N PHE A 763 -7.77 21.11 -5.32
CA PHE A 763 -7.85 20.33 -6.54
C PHE A 763 -9.30 20.06 -6.89
N PRO A 764 -9.75 20.47 -8.10
CA PRO A 764 -11.10 20.22 -8.56
C PRO A 764 -11.31 18.72 -8.87
N ALA A 765 -12.55 18.31 -8.90
CA ALA A 765 -12.91 16.95 -9.30
C ALA A 765 -12.48 16.68 -10.74
N LYS A 766 -12.02 15.44 -10.99
CA LYS A 766 -11.53 14.96 -12.29
C LYS A 766 -12.13 13.61 -12.66
N TRP A 767 -12.42 13.41 -13.94
CA TRP A 767 -12.74 12.12 -14.52
C TRP A 767 -11.51 11.49 -15.14
N ILE A 768 -11.34 10.19 -14.89
CA ILE A 768 -10.31 9.35 -15.51
C ILE A 768 -11.06 8.26 -16.27
N THR A 769 -10.72 8.07 -17.53
CA THR A 769 -11.38 7.09 -18.40
C THR A 769 -10.37 6.07 -18.91
N ASN A 770 -10.70 4.80 -18.75
CA ASN A 770 -9.91 3.67 -19.21
C ASN A 770 -10.71 2.89 -20.25
N VAL A 771 -10.03 2.34 -21.25
CA VAL A 771 -10.63 1.54 -22.30
C VAL A 771 -9.76 0.33 -22.63
N GLN A 772 -10.39 -0.82 -22.90
CA GLN A 772 -9.71 -2.01 -23.42
C GLN A 772 -10.62 -2.68 -24.46
N VAL A 773 -9.99 -3.16 -25.51
CA VAL A 773 -10.59 -4.09 -26.49
C VAL A 773 -9.72 -5.34 -26.52
N GLN A 774 -10.34 -6.50 -26.38
CA GLN A 774 -9.69 -7.80 -26.51
C GLN A 774 -10.34 -8.57 -27.65
N TYR A 775 -9.52 -9.19 -28.50
CA TYR A 775 -9.97 -10.04 -29.60
C TYR A 775 -9.46 -11.48 -29.41
N HIS A 776 -10.36 -12.44 -29.42
CA HIS A 776 -10.08 -13.86 -29.33
C HIS A 776 -9.78 -14.40 -30.75
N ILE A 777 -8.49 -14.56 -31.07
CA ILE A 777 -8.05 -15.11 -32.36
C ILE A 777 -8.54 -16.54 -32.48
N THR A 778 -8.32 -17.32 -31.41
CA THR A 778 -8.85 -18.68 -31.23
C THR A 778 -9.48 -18.77 -29.83
N SER A 779 -10.04 -19.92 -29.45
CA SER A 779 -10.47 -20.19 -28.07
C SER A 779 -9.32 -20.12 -27.06
N GLN A 780 -8.07 -20.26 -27.51
CA GLN A 780 -6.88 -20.29 -26.66
C GLN A 780 -6.03 -19.02 -26.73
N VAL A 781 -6.08 -18.30 -27.84
CA VAL A 781 -5.18 -17.15 -28.08
C VAL A 781 -5.98 -15.87 -28.21
N SER A 782 -5.64 -14.89 -27.38
CA SER A 782 -6.25 -13.56 -27.44
C SER A 782 -5.19 -12.46 -27.45
N ILE A 783 -5.55 -11.33 -28.09
CA ILE A 783 -4.77 -10.09 -28.07
C ILE A 783 -5.65 -8.98 -27.50
N ALA A 784 -5.08 -8.10 -26.70
CA ALA A 784 -5.76 -6.93 -26.18
C ALA A 784 -4.95 -5.67 -26.44
N ALA A 785 -5.65 -4.58 -26.69
CA ALA A 785 -5.10 -3.23 -26.71
C ALA A 785 -5.94 -2.35 -25.79
N GLY A 786 -5.30 -1.47 -25.05
CA GLY A 786 -6.00 -0.60 -24.13
C GLY A 786 -5.24 0.67 -23.78
N ALA A 787 -5.95 1.55 -23.09
CA ALA A 787 -5.39 2.78 -22.56
C ALA A 787 -5.99 3.07 -21.18
N ASP A 788 -5.13 3.35 -20.24
CA ASP A 788 -5.52 3.89 -18.94
C ASP A 788 -5.37 5.42 -18.99
N ASN A 789 -6.39 6.14 -18.47
CA ASN A 789 -6.47 7.61 -18.55
C ASN A 789 -6.34 8.11 -20.00
N ILE A 790 -7.18 7.57 -20.91
CA ILE A 790 -7.11 7.82 -22.37
C ILE A 790 -7.15 9.29 -22.74
N PHE A 791 -7.76 10.15 -21.91
CA PHE A 791 -7.82 11.61 -22.12
C PHE A 791 -6.61 12.34 -21.55
N ASN A 792 -5.61 11.61 -21.06
CA ASN A 792 -4.34 12.14 -20.57
C ASN A 792 -4.50 13.23 -19.50
N VAL A 793 -5.41 12.99 -18.54
CA VAL A 793 -5.76 13.94 -17.48
C VAL A 793 -4.66 13.98 -16.43
N TYR A 794 -4.25 15.20 -16.07
CA TYR A 794 -3.29 15.47 -14.99
C TYR A 794 -3.94 16.20 -13.83
N PRO A 795 -3.39 16.10 -12.60
CA PRO A 795 -3.73 17.03 -11.53
C PRO A 795 -3.30 18.46 -11.91
N PRO A 796 -3.88 19.50 -11.32
CA PRO A 796 -3.42 20.87 -11.53
C PRO A 796 -1.94 21.02 -11.20
N ALA A 797 -1.21 21.70 -12.07
CA ALA A 797 0.21 21.95 -11.89
C ALA A 797 0.45 22.87 -10.68
N ASN A 798 1.62 22.72 -10.08
CA ASN A 798 2.10 23.59 -9.02
C ASN A 798 2.43 24.98 -9.58
N ASN A 799 1.63 26.00 -9.24
CA ASN A 799 1.87 27.40 -9.66
C ASN A 799 2.87 28.15 -8.77
N ILE A 800 3.43 27.50 -7.76
CA ILE A 800 4.30 28.16 -6.80
C ILE A 800 5.77 28.00 -7.24
N PRO A 801 6.61 29.04 -6.96
CA PRO A 801 8.06 28.98 -7.11
C PRO A 801 8.76 27.90 -6.25
N LEU A 802 8.05 27.02 -5.57
CA LEU A 802 8.56 25.74 -5.04
C LEU A 802 9.13 24.83 -6.13
N ALA A 803 8.74 25.06 -7.35
CA ALA A 803 9.48 24.70 -8.52
C ALA A 803 10.81 25.48 -8.65
N GLN A 804 11.27 26.22 -7.63
CA GLN A 804 12.60 26.82 -7.70
C GLN A 804 13.66 25.79 -8.10
N PHE A 805 13.50 24.55 -7.60
CA PHE A 805 14.37 23.43 -7.93
C PHE A 805 13.82 22.49 -9.02
N GLY A 806 12.71 22.83 -9.66
CA GLY A 806 12.22 22.20 -10.89
C GLY A 806 11.61 20.80 -10.78
N TYR A 807 11.60 20.14 -9.63
CA TYR A 807 11.24 18.73 -9.59
C TYR A 807 9.82 18.41 -9.10
N ASN A 808 9.01 19.37 -8.75
CA ASN A 808 7.62 19.14 -8.33
C ASN A 808 6.62 19.81 -9.27
N GLN A 809 6.48 19.35 -10.51
CA GLN A 809 5.47 19.87 -11.44
C GLN A 809 4.05 19.75 -10.86
N TYR A 810 3.75 18.66 -10.18
CA TYR A 810 2.47 18.35 -9.59
C TYR A 810 2.58 18.20 -8.06
N PRO A 811 1.48 18.13 -7.31
CA PRO A 811 1.51 17.80 -5.90
C PRO A 811 2.15 16.43 -5.67
N ARG A 812 2.77 16.24 -4.51
CA ARG A 812 3.46 14.98 -4.16
C ARG A 812 2.53 13.78 -4.01
N PHE A 813 1.22 13.99 -4.01
CA PHE A 813 0.22 12.94 -4.03
C PHE A 813 -0.95 13.34 -4.93
N SER A 814 -1.58 12.35 -5.53
CA SER A 814 -2.77 12.50 -6.36
C SER A 814 -3.59 11.21 -6.30
N PRO A 815 -4.92 11.27 -6.19
CA PRO A 815 -5.76 10.07 -6.15
C PRO A 815 -5.75 9.27 -7.46
N PHE A 816 -5.28 9.85 -8.57
CA PHE A 816 -5.21 9.19 -9.89
C PHE A 816 -3.82 9.27 -10.55
N GLY A 817 -2.79 9.63 -9.79
CA GLY A 817 -1.44 9.75 -10.31
C GLY A 817 -1.12 11.11 -10.94
N PHE A 818 0.10 11.23 -11.45
CA PHE A 818 0.66 12.44 -12.08
C PHE A 818 1.52 12.11 -13.32
N THR A 819 1.41 10.89 -13.86
CA THR A 819 2.16 10.44 -15.04
C THR A 819 1.40 10.67 -16.35
N GLY A 820 0.12 11.02 -16.27
CA GLY A 820 -0.77 11.16 -17.43
C GLY A 820 -1.36 9.83 -17.88
N GLY A 821 -1.77 9.75 -19.13
CA GLY A 821 -2.30 8.56 -19.77
C GLY A 821 -1.22 7.58 -20.21
N SER A 822 -1.58 6.30 -20.28
CA SER A 822 -0.72 5.23 -20.81
C SER A 822 -1.50 4.32 -21.75
N TYR A 823 -0.82 3.68 -22.69
CA TYR A 823 -1.37 2.66 -23.55
C TYR A 823 -0.58 1.35 -23.42
N TYR A 824 -1.22 0.25 -23.77
CA TYR A 824 -0.60 -1.07 -23.70
C TYR A 824 -1.16 -2.03 -24.76
N GLY A 825 -0.34 -3.04 -25.07
CA GLY A 825 -0.74 -4.23 -25.81
C GLY A 825 -0.46 -5.48 -24.99
N ARG A 826 -1.34 -6.48 -25.07
CA ARG A 826 -1.20 -7.76 -24.37
C ARG A 826 -1.49 -8.93 -25.30
N LEU A 827 -0.67 -9.95 -25.24
CA LEU A 827 -0.92 -11.28 -25.79
C LEU A 827 -1.18 -12.24 -24.64
N GLN A 828 -2.20 -13.09 -24.78
CA GLN A 828 -2.52 -14.12 -23.79
C GLN A 828 -2.79 -15.45 -24.51
N VAL A 829 -2.31 -16.52 -23.88
CA VAL A 829 -2.56 -17.91 -24.29
C VAL A 829 -3.15 -18.64 -23.09
N ASP A 830 -4.34 -19.23 -23.27
CA ASP A 830 -5.05 -20.07 -22.30
C ASP A 830 -4.96 -21.53 -22.72
N PHE A 831 -4.84 -22.48 -21.76
CA PHE A 831 -4.63 -23.91 -22.04
C PHE A 831 -5.13 -24.82 -20.92
#